data_ee72cf8bb10b5630046d740c8da9ec32
#
_entry.id   ee72cf8bb10b5630046d740c8da9ec32
#
_cell.length_a   1.000
_cell.length_b   1.000
_cell.length_c   1.000
_cell.angle_alpha   90.00
_cell.angle_beta   90.00
_cell.angle_gamma   90.00
#
_symmetry.space_group_name_H-M   'P 1'
#
loop_
_entity.id
_entity.type
_entity.pdbx_description
1 polymer ?
#
loop_
_entity_poly.entity_id
_entity_poly.type
_entity_poly.pdbx_seq_one_letter_code
_entity_poly.pdbx_strand_id
1 'polypeptide(L)'
;MKKTWSRVLATVLVLAMVLCMPGFAASAADTVDYDADHATSAEELTDADLPELLSSDGNHYPIVLVHGLFGWGGTEVLGLNYWGGFSSLRDILNDAGYEVYTPSIGPVASNWDRACELYAYLVGGTVDYGAYHSATNGHARYGRTFPGVLPELNNPDSELKIHLVGHSMGGETIRMLAQLLENGDADERNASRDGDISPLFTGECRHWIESITTLCTPHDGSQYDTKVYQNIGDLAQYAMGIIGSVAGANVNENNFGLDFKLDQWGLVRQPDESYSSYFNRVINSKIWTQHTDDLSVYDLDVDGAAVLNGYAKAQDDIYYFSVACSNTHRDPLTGHYLPNASMNPMMLKSSTYMGSHVNYAVGHVNITPEWWENDGIVSVRSAIRPHENSTDKYNENYGVGADGKMTFKAGTKMGVWNYIEKIEGTDHINMVGQMQKSTHAMLQAKFFELAKMLNSIPVSSSSDAHICPGARFADMPAYTEWSHEGLDYCIQNGIMSGTSATTIAPNGVTTRAQLVEMLYCQADSPKATKASPFTDLTDSWYVDAVNWAAEKGVVSGTSATTFSPNDVITRQDMATILYNYAKNVLDLDVFDTADLTGYPDYSSVSDYARTPLSWAVAQGLIYGAESAQGVVTLQPKGDATRAQTAAVIMRFCQNVL
;
A
#
# COMPACT_ATOMS: atom_id res chain seq x y z
N MET A 1 -37.14 30.07 -13.29
CA MET A 1 -36.45 31.37 -13.26
C MET A 1 -35.47 31.56 -12.08
N LYS A 2 -35.78 31.18 -10.85
CA LYS A 2 -34.79 31.32 -9.72
C LYS A 2 -33.54 30.45 -9.85
N LYS A 3 -33.60 29.25 -10.42
CA LYS A 3 -32.44 28.37 -10.64
C LYS A 3 -31.47 28.84 -11.75
N THR A 4 -31.97 29.58 -12.75
CA THR A 4 -31.15 30.09 -13.85
C THR A 4 -30.33 31.30 -13.41
N TRP A 5 -30.87 32.14 -12.52
CA TRP A 5 -30.16 33.31 -11.99
C TRP A 5 -29.03 32.95 -11.01
N SER A 6 -29.16 31.85 -10.26
CA SER A 6 -28.10 31.38 -9.39
C SER A 6 -26.88 30.84 -10.16
N ARG A 7 -27.15 30.21 -11.32
CA ARG A 7 -26.08 29.69 -12.20
C ARG A 7 -25.33 30.80 -12.94
N VAL A 8 -26.05 31.81 -13.43
CA VAL A 8 -25.44 33.01 -14.04
C VAL A 8 -24.67 33.81 -13.00
N LEU A 9 -25.15 33.90 -11.76
CA LEU A 9 -24.46 34.60 -10.68
C LEU A 9 -23.17 33.86 -10.23
N ALA A 10 -23.20 32.52 -10.21
CA ALA A 10 -22.00 31.72 -9.90
C ALA A 10 -20.93 31.87 -11.00
N THR A 11 -21.33 31.82 -12.27
CA THR A 11 -20.40 32.01 -13.40
C THR A 11 -19.82 33.45 -13.42
N VAL A 12 -20.63 34.46 -13.12
CA VAL A 12 -20.17 35.86 -13.02
C VAL A 12 -19.30 36.10 -11.78
N LEU A 13 -19.56 35.41 -10.65
CA LEU A 13 -18.70 35.47 -9.46
C LEU A 13 -17.34 34.82 -9.69
N VAL A 14 -17.29 33.71 -10.41
CA VAL A 14 -16.01 33.06 -10.78
C VAL A 14 -15.21 33.95 -11.74
N LEU A 15 -15.86 34.55 -12.75
CA LEU A 15 -15.23 35.54 -13.62
C LEU A 15 -14.79 36.81 -12.85
N ALA A 16 -15.57 37.26 -11.87
CA ALA A 16 -15.25 38.42 -11.07
C ALA A 16 -14.12 38.14 -10.06
N MET A 17 -14.01 36.92 -9.52
CA MET A 17 -12.89 36.53 -8.64
C MET A 17 -11.57 36.42 -9.42
N VAL A 18 -11.61 35.95 -10.66
CA VAL A 18 -10.43 35.92 -11.55
C VAL A 18 -10.00 37.34 -11.96
N LEU A 19 -10.94 38.27 -12.12
CA LEU A 19 -10.67 39.65 -12.51
C LEU A 19 -10.30 40.60 -11.34
N CYS A 20 -10.52 40.20 -10.09
CA CYS A 20 -10.25 41.01 -8.90
C CYS A 20 -8.93 40.68 -8.18
N MET A 21 -8.05 39.88 -8.75
CA MET A 21 -6.73 39.64 -8.18
C MET A 21 -5.76 40.78 -8.58
N PRO A 22 -5.10 41.49 -7.62
CA PRO A 22 -4.28 42.68 -7.92
C PRO A 22 -3.03 42.46 -8.76
N GLY A 23 -2.73 41.23 -9.16
CA GLY A 23 -1.59 40.88 -10.02
C GLY A 23 -1.94 40.66 -11.50
N PHE A 24 -3.22 40.53 -11.85
CA PHE A 24 -3.64 40.20 -13.22
C PHE A 24 -3.98 41.40 -14.08
N ALA A 25 -4.29 42.53 -13.48
CA ALA A 25 -4.66 43.76 -14.23
C ALA A 25 -3.47 44.49 -14.88
N ALA A 26 -2.23 44.17 -14.50
CA ALA A 26 -1.03 44.81 -15.08
C ALA A 26 -0.47 44.04 -16.31
N SER A 27 -0.93 42.82 -16.56
CA SER A 27 -0.40 41.98 -17.64
C SER A 27 -1.25 41.98 -18.93
N ALA A 28 -2.44 42.60 -18.90
CA ALA A 28 -3.34 42.63 -20.07
C ALA A 28 -3.11 43.78 -21.04
N ALA A 29 -2.12 44.65 -20.78
CA ALA A 29 -1.80 45.83 -21.61
C ALA A 29 -0.52 45.69 -22.44
N ASP A 30 0.31 44.67 -22.18
CA ASP A 30 1.48 44.38 -23.02
C ASP A 30 1.18 43.10 -23.82
N THR A 31 0.92 43.29 -25.10
CA THR A 31 1.06 42.23 -26.12
C THR A 31 2.54 41.84 -26.15
N VAL A 32 2.97 40.95 -25.31
CA VAL A 32 4.28 40.33 -25.40
C VAL A 32 4.27 39.41 -26.60
N ASP A 33 4.99 39.88 -27.62
CA ASP A 33 5.36 39.08 -28.79
C ASP A 33 6.16 37.87 -28.29
N TYR A 34 5.59 36.68 -28.45
CA TYR A 34 6.23 35.41 -28.07
C TYR A 34 7.21 34.97 -29.18
N ASP A 35 8.07 35.88 -29.59
CA ASP A 35 9.19 35.55 -30.46
C ASP A 35 10.46 35.23 -29.67
N ALA A 36 10.96 34.05 -29.96
CA ALA A 36 12.33 33.51 -29.91
C ALA A 36 13.30 33.90 -28.76
N ASP A 37 13.12 35.01 -28.05
CA ASP A 37 14.07 35.47 -27.03
C ASP A 37 13.82 34.91 -25.59
N HIS A 38 12.78 34.13 -25.37
CA HIS A 38 12.54 33.46 -24.09
C HIS A 38 13.07 32.02 -24.02
N ALA A 39 13.69 31.55 -25.09
CA ALA A 39 14.42 30.29 -25.12
C ALA A 39 15.82 30.37 -24.50
N THR A 40 16.28 31.56 -24.03
CA THR A 40 17.67 31.76 -23.61
C THR A 40 17.85 32.11 -22.13
N SER A 41 16.91 31.79 -21.26
CA SER A 41 17.13 31.88 -19.81
C SER A 41 16.64 30.69 -19.01
N ALA A 42 16.46 29.52 -19.60
CA ALA A 42 16.84 28.30 -18.91
C ALA A 42 18.37 28.42 -18.74
N GLU A 43 18.88 28.62 -17.54
CA GLU A 43 20.28 28.27 -17.27
C GLU A 43 20.38 26.82 -17.75
N GLU A 44 21.03 26.64 -18.91
CA GLU A 44 21.47 25.32 -19.33
C GLU A 44 22.29 24.82 -18.16
N LEU A 45 21.81 23.72 -17.52
CA LEU A 45 22.63 22.95 -16.62
C LEU A 45 23.91 22.67 -17.40
N THR A 46 25.02 23.21 -16.95
CA THR A 46 26.33 22.96 -17.59
C THR A 46 26.62 21.48 -17.44
N ASP A 47 27.43 20.89 -18.34
CA ASP A 47 27.85 19.47 -18.22
C ASP A 47 28.44 19.11 -16.83
N ALA A 48 28.78 20.10 -16.01
CA ALA A 48 29.23 19.95 -14.63
C ALA A 48 28.06 19.82 -13.60
N ASP A 49 26.84 20.24 -13.98
CA ASP A 49 25.64 20.17 -13.16
C ASP A 49 24.74 18.98 -13.54
N LEU A 50 25.01 18.34 -14.69
CA LEU A 50 24.41 17.05 -15.03
C LEU A 50 25.01 15.99 -14.10
N PRO A 51 24.19 15.23 -13.34
CA PRO A 51 24.74 14.12 -12.58
C PRO A 51 25.46 13.18 -13.52
N GLU A 52 26.59 12.64 -13.07
CA GLU A 52 27.31 11.59 -13.78
C GLU A 52 26.32 10.59 -14.37
N LEU A 53 26.36 10.41 -15.70
CA LEU A 53 25.59 9.41 -16.40
C LEU A 53 25.62 8.12 -15.59
N LEU A 54 24.48 7.48 -15.41
CA LEU A 54 24.23 6.22 -14.77
C LEU A 54 25.51 5.40 -14.53
N SER A 55 25.83 5.16 -13.26
CA SER A 55 26.85 4.19 -12.89
C SER A 55 26.52 2.83 -13.55
N SER A 56 27.48 2.22 -14.21
CA SER A 56 27.34 0.89 -14.80
C SER A 56 26.98 -0.21 -13.79
N ASP A 57 26.95 0.10 -12.52
CA ASP A 57 26.80 -0.83 -11.39
C ASP A 57 25.42 -0.77 -10.73
N GLY A 58 24.44 -0.06 -11.31
CA GLY A 58 23.08 0.07 -10.80
C GLY A 58 22.12 -1.03 -11.28
N ASN A 59 20.91 -1.07 -10.70
CA ASN A 59 19.90 -2.06 -11.06
C ASN A 59 19.20 -1.79 -12.41
N HIS A 60 19.21 -0.55 -12.90
CA HIS A 60 18.57 -0.12 -14.16
C HIS A 60 17.09 -0.49 -14.31
N TYR A 61 16.40 -0.74 -13.21
CA TYR A 61 14.97 -1.07 -13.25
C TYR A 61 14.13 0.15 -13.66
N PRO A 62 13.08 -0.03 -14.48
CA PRO A 62 12.19 1.05 -14.85
C PRO A 62 11.54 1.74 -13.65
N ILE A 63 11.36 3.06 -13.73
CA ILE A 63 10.68 3.88 -12.73
C ILE A 63 9.29 4.24 -13.25
N VAL A 64 8.25 3.93 -12.48
CA VAL A 64 6.86 4.22 -12.83
C VAL A 64 6.32 5.31 -11.90
N LEU A 65 6.07 6.50 -12.46
CA LEU A 65 5.59 7.67 -11.71
C LEU A 65 4.06 7.71 -11.72
N VAL A 66 3.41 7.36 -10.62
CA VAL A 66 1.96 7.23 -10.50
C VAL A 66 1.34 8.49 -9.91
N HIS A 67 0.49 9.15 -10.71
CA HIS A 67 -0.18 10.41 -10.35
C HIS A 67 -1.23 10.24 -9.24
N GLY A 68 -1.56 11.33 -8.54
CA GLY A 68 -2.61 11.40 -7.53
C GLY A 68 -4.00 11.72 -8.07
N LEU A 69 -4.86 12.19 -7.17
CA LEU A 69 -6.22 12.61 -7.46
C LEU A 69 -6.24 13.71 -8.56
N PHE A 70 -7.19 13.61 -9.50
CA PHE A 70 -7.29 14.46 -10.69
C PHE A 70 -6.03 14.53 -11.55
N GLY A 71 -5.11 13.57 -11.39
CA GLY A 71 -3.90 13.50 -12.18
C GLY A 71 -4.14 12.87 -13.55
N TRP A 72 -3.07 12.88 -14.36
CA TRP A 72 -3.05 12.34 -15.71
C TRP A 72 -1.66 11.81 -16.07
N GLY A 73 -1.57 10.98 -17.09
CA GLY A 73 -0.30 10.63 -17.73
C GLY A 73 0.04 11.60 -18.85
N GLY A 74 1.26 11.59 -19.32
CA GLY A 74 1.69 12.33 -20.51
C GLY A 74 1.15 13.77 -20.63
N THR A 75 0.75 14.15 -21.85
CA THR A 75 0.34 15.53 -22.23
C THR A 75 -1.17 15.67 -22.43
N GLU A 76 -2.00 14.89 -21.78
CA GLU A 76 -3.45 14.81 -22.00
C GLU A 76 -4.18 16.13 -21.68
N VAL A 77 -3.63 16.93 -20.76
CA VAL A 77 -4.25 18.16 -20.30
C VAL A 77 -3.48 19.37 -20.85
N LEU A 78 -3.93 19.91 -21.97
CA LEU A 78 -3.41 21.15 -22.60
C LEU A 78 -1.88 21.18 -22.81
N GLY A 79 -1.25 20.01 -22.95
CA GLY A 79 0.21 19.93 -23.07
C GLY A 79 0.97 20.08 -21.75
N LEU A 80 0.26 20.16 -20.61
CA LEU A 80 0.88 20.14 -19.29
C LEU A 80 1.16 18.69 -18.88
N ASN A 81 2.31 18.49 -18.27
CA ASN A 81 2.66 17.24 -17.62
C ASN A 81 2.20 17.28 -16.17
N TYR A 82 1.64 16.19 -15.68
CA TYR A 82 1.41 16.05 -14.23
C TYR A 82 2.76 16.14 -13.49
N TRP A 83 3.76 15.46 -14.01
CA TRP A 83 5.12 15.43 -13.52
C TRP A 83 5.98 16.46 -14.26
N GLY A 84 6.14 17.64 -13.63
CA GLY A 84 6.99 18.70 -14.13
C GLY A 84 6.29 19.93 -14.74
N GLY A 85 4.96 19.93 -14.85
CA GLY A 85 4.22 21.06 -15.40
C GLY A 85 4.54 21.33 -16.87
N PHE A 86 5.20 22.46 -17.18
CA PHE A 86 5.62 22.80 -18.54
C PHE A 86 6.85 22.03 -19.03
N SER A 87 7.59 21.37 -18.13
CA SER A 87 8.72 20.49 -18.45
C SER A 87 8.37 19.07 -18.07
N SER A 88 8.66 18.12 -18.94
CA SER A 88 8.40 16.70 -18.66
C SER A 88 9.52 16.11 -17.81
N LEU A 89 9.27 15.85 -16.53
CA LEU A 89 10.22 15.12 -15.67
C LEU A 89 10.53 13.72 -16.21
N ARG A 90 9.54 13.05 -16.81
CA ARG A 90 9.75 11.79 -17.49
C ARG A 90 10.81 11.90 -18.58
N ASP A 91 10.64 12.89 -19.48
CA ASP A 91 11.54 13.02 -20.62
C ASP A 91 12.95 13.46 -20.17
N ILE A 92 13.05 14.35 -19.19
CA ILE A 92 14.33 14.78 -18.58
C ILE A 92 15.08 13.58 -17.95
N LEU A 93 14.38 12.71 -17.23
CA LEU A 93 15.00 11.51 -16.65
C LEU A 93 15.35 10.47 -17.72
N ASN A 94 14.53 10.32 -18.76
CA ASN A 94 14.83 9.45 -19.90
C ASN A 94 16.06 9.94 -20.67
N ASP A 95 16.19 11.26 -20.88
CA ASP A 95 17.37 11.85 -21.53
C ASP A 95 18.65 11.64 -20.70
N ALA A 96 18.51 11.51 -19.37
CA ALA A 96 19.61 11.14 -18.47
C ALA A 96 19.90 9.64 -18.40
N GLY A 97 19.15 8.82 -19.16
CA GLY A 97 19.36 7.38 -19.30
C GLY A 97 18.53 6.50 -18.38
N TYR A 98 17.64 7.06 -17.56
CA TYR A 98 16.67 6.27 -16.79
C TYR A 98 15.50 5.85 -17.68
N GLU A 99 14.91 4.72 -17.42
CA GLU A 99 13.68 4.28 -18.09
C GLU A 99 12.47 4.67 -17.22
N VAL A 100 11.67 5.68 -17.67
CA VAL A 100 10.61 6.27 -16.86
C VAL A 100 9.27 6.24 -17.58
N TYR A 101 8.24 5.78 -16.87
CA TYR A 101 6.87 5.70 -17.33
C TYR A 101 5.94 6.54 -16.47
N THR A 102 4.91 7.12 -17.10
CA THR A 102 3.87 7.93 -16.43
C THR A 102 2.49 7.40 -16.83
N PRO A 103 1.93 6.43 -16.08
CA PRO A 103 0.62 5.86 -16.39
C PRO A 103 -0.49 6.91 -16.34
N SER A 104 -1.46 6.74 -17.23
CA SER A 104 -2.71 7.49 -17.22
C SER A 104 -3.83 6.58 -16.76
N ILE A 105 -4.15 6.62 -15.49
CA ILE A 105 -5.17 5.81 -14.80
C ILE A 105 -6.30 6.68 -14.28
N GLY A 106 -7.37 6.09 -13.72
CA GLY A 106 -8.55 6.80 -13.26
C GLY A 106 -8.24 7.93 -12.28
N PRO A 107 -8.53 9.19 -12.61
CA PRO A 107 -8.16 10.33 -11.76
C PRO A 107 -9.02 10.46 -10.51
N VAL A 108 -10.18 9.77 -10.44
CA VAL A 108 -11.16 9.86 -9.35
C VAL A 108 -11.72 8.50 -8.91
N ALA A 109 -11.24 7.40 -9.50
CA ALA A 109 -11.59 6.04 -9.13
C ALA A 109 -10.97 5.65 -7.78
N SER A 110 -11.43 4.57 -7.18
CA SER A 110 -10.85 3.99 -5.97
C SER A 110 -9.41 3.52 -6.19
N ASN A 111 -8.65 3.32 -5.11
CA ASN A 111 -7.32 2.75 -5.20
C ASN A 111 -7.32 1.32 -5.74
N TRP A 112 -8.40 0.56 -5.53
CA TRP A 112 -8.58 -0.75 -6.13
C TRP A 112 -8.67 -0.67 -7.65
N ASP A 113 -9.61 0.13 -8.16
CA ASP A 113 -9.79 0.30 -9.60
C ASP A 113 -8.53 0.84 -10.28
N ARG A 114 -7.88 1.82 -9.66
CA ARG A 114 -6.61 2.39 -10.13
C ARG A 114 -5.48 1.37 -10.14
N ALA A 115 -5.41 0.46 -9.17
CA ALA A 115 -4.43 -0.63 -9.15
C ALA A 115 -4.68 -1.63 -10.29
N CYS A 116 -5.94 -1.96 -10.59
CA CYS A 116 -6.31 -2.81 -11.73
C CYS A 116 -5.94 -2.14 -13.08
N GLU A 117 -6.17 -0.84 -13.20
CA GLU A 117 -5.77 -0.08 -14.40
C GLU A 117 -4.25 0.03 -14.53
N LEU A 118 -3.53 0.24 -13.42
CA LEU A 118 -2.07 0.28 -13.40
C LEU A 118 -1.46 -1.07 -13.78
N TYR A 119 -2.03 -2.17 -13.29
CA TYR A 119 -1.65 -3.51 -13.71
C TYR A 119 -1.79 -3.68 -15.23
N ALA A 120 -2.97 -3.37 -15.78
CA ALA A 120 -3.21 -3.47 -17.22
C ALA A 120 -2.32 -2.51 -18.05
N TYR A 121 -2.03 -1.31 -17.52
CA TYR A 121 -1.08 -0.39 -18.13
C TYR A 121 0.33 -1.00 -18.25
N LEU A 122 0.79 -1.67 -17.20
CA LEU A 122 2.12 -2.29 -17.17
C LEU A 122 2.21 -3.47 -18.14
N VAL A 123 1.32 -4.45 -18.04
CA VAL A 123 1.47 -5.72 -18.75
C VAL A 123 0.64 -5.85 -20.02
N GLY A 124 -0.31 -4.93 -20.24
CA GLY A 124 -1.26 -4.98 -21.34
C GLY A 124 -2.53 -5.76 -21.00
N GLY A 125 -3.52 -5.62 -21.89
CA GLY A 125 -4.80 -6.30 -21.76
C GLY A 125 -5.96 -5.39 -21.35
N THR A 126 -7.13 -5.98 -21.23
CA THR A 126 -8.33 -5.30 -20.76
C THR A 126 -8.33 -5.29 -19.24
N VAL A 127 -8.60 -4.13 -18.64
CA VAL A 127 -8.74 -4.01 -17.19
C VAL A 127 -9.82 -4.96 -16.69
N ASP A 128 -9.49 -5.78 -15.70
CA ASP A 128 -10.40 -6.61 -14.94
C ASP A 128 -10.43 -6.08 -13.50
N TYR A 129 -11.55 -5.47 -13.11
CA TYR A 129 -11.73 -4.91 -11.76
C TYR A 129 -12.08 -5.97 -10.72
N GLY A 130 -12.25 -7.23 -11.16
CA GLY A 130 -12.62 -8.36 -10.31
C GLY A 130 -14.12 -8.69 -10.37
N ALA A 131 -14.44 -9.96 -10.22
CA ALA A 131 -15.82 -10.44 -10.27
C ALA A 131 -16.60 -10.10 -9.00
N TYR A 132 -15.96 -10.23 -7.83
CA TYR A 132 -16.54 -9.91 -6.53
C TYR A 132 -16.66 -8.38 -6.34
N HIS A 133 -15.56 -7.67 -6.56
CA HIS A 133 -15.49 -6.22 -6.40
C HIS A 133 -16.54 -5.51 -7.27
N SER A 134 -16.57 -5.80 -8.56
CA SER A 134 -17.52 -5.17 -9.50
C SER A 134 -18.98 -5.48 -9.17
N ALA A 135 -19.28 -6.72 -8.74
CA ALA A 135 -20.62 -7.11 -8.33
C ALA A 135 -21.05 -6.42 -7.02
N THR A 136 -20.13 -6.27 -6.07
CA THR A 136 -20.37 -5.62 -4.77
C THR A 136 -20.63 -4.13 -4.95
N ASN A 137 -19.84 -3.46 -5.80
CA ASN A 137 -19.92 -2.01 -6.03
C ASN A 137 -20.94 -1.63 -7.11
N GLY A 138 -21.37 -2.58 -7.95
CA GLY A 138 -22.44 -2.37 -8.92
C GLY A 138 -21.99 -1.70 -10.21
N HIS A 139 -20.77 -1.95 -10.65
CA HIS A 139 -20.21 -1.47 -11.92
C HIS A 139 -19.78 -2.63 -12.85
N ALA A 140 -19.31 -2.34 -14.05
CA ALA A 140 -18.84 -3.35 -14.99
C ALA A 140 -17.50 -3.95 -14.52
N ARG A 141 -17.36 -5.28 -14.65
CA ARG A 141 -16.12 -5.99 -14.33
C ARG A 141 -14.95 -5.58 -15.21
N TYR A 142 -15.21 -5.31 -16.48
CA TYR A 142 -14.16 -5.01 -17.46
C TYR A 142 -14.19 -3.54 -17.87
N GLY A 143 -12.99 -2.93 -17.92
CA GLY A 143 -12.78 -1.55 -18.33
C GLY A 143 -12.12 -1.42 -19.70
N ARG A 144 -11.29 -0.41 -19.87
CA ARG A 144 -10.54 -0.15 -21.11
C ARG A 144 -9.39 -1.15 -21.31
N THR A 145 -8.85 -1.18 -22.53
CA THR A 145 -7.70 -2.01 -22.87
C THR A 145 -6.45 -1.16 -22.98
N PHE A 146 -5.36 -1.63 -22.39
CA PHE A 146 -4.04 -1.04 -22.49
C PHE A 146 -3.12 -1.90 -23.37
N PRO A 147 -2.17 -1.28 -24.12
CA PRO A 147 -1.22 -2.05 -24.94
C PRO A 147 -0.15 -2.77 -24.11
N GLY A 148 0.09 -2.33 -22.87
CA GLY A 148 1.20 -2.77 -22.04
C GLY A 148 2.51 -2.03 -22.37
N VAL A 149 3.20 -1.55 -21.34
CA VAL A 149 4.51 -0.89 -21.50
C VAL A 149 5.66 -1.79 -21.07
N LEU A 150 5.41 -2.76 -20.21
CA LEU A 150 6.37 -3.72 -19.65
C LEU A 150 5.75 -5.14 -19.65
N PRO A 151 5.36 -5.69 -20.82
CA PRO A 151 4.72 -7.01 -20.89
C PRO A 151 5.63 -8.15 -20.40
N GLU A 152 6.93 -7.93 -20.31
CA GLU A 152 7.91 -8.87 -19.77
C GLU A 152 7.66 -9.21 -18.30
N LEU A 153 6.97 -8.35 -17.54
CA LEU A 153 6.57 -8.63 -16.15
C LEU A 153 5.69 -9.88 -16.05
N ASN A 154 4.87 -10.17 -17.06
CA ASN A 154 4.04 -11.38 -17.12
C ASN A 154 4.81 -12.65 -17.51
N ASN A 155 6.09 -12.54 -17.87
CA ASN A 155 6.90 -13.70 -18.16
C ASN A 155 7.45 -14.30 -16.84
N PRO A 156 7.07 -15.52 -16.44
CA PRO A 156 7.54 -16.12 -15.19
C PRO A 156 9.06 -16.34 -15.13
N ASP A 157 9.74 -16.31 -16.29
CA ASP A 157 11.19 -16.42 -16.38
C ASP A 157 11.89 -15.04 -16.40
N SER A 158 11.14 -13.93 -16.27
CA SER A 158 11.69 -12.59 -16.26
C SER A 158 12.22 -12.22 -14.88
N GLU A 159 13.43 -11.67 -14.84
CA GLU A 159 14.01 -11.05 -13.64
C GLU A 159 13.75 -9.54 -13.59
N LEU A 160 12.91 -9.02 -14.50
CA LEU A 160 12.58 -7.60 -14.55
C LEU A 160 11.81 -7.19 -13.30
N LYS A 161 12.31 -6.16 -12.64
CA LYS A 161 11.61 -5.47 -11.54
C LYS A 161 11.39 -4.02 -11.88
N ILE A 162 10.55 -3.35 -11.10
CA ILE A 162 10.24 -1.92 -11.27
C ILE A 162 10.33 -1.16 -9.95
N HIS A 163 10.61 0.12 -10.06
CA HIS A 163 10.44 1.09 -8.97
C HIS A 163 9.12 1.82 -9.14
N LEU A 164 8.25 1.77 -8.15
CA LEU A 164 7.00 2.53 -8.14
C LEU A 164 7.18 3.81 -7.32
N VAL A 165 6.87 4.96 -7.90
CA VAL A 165 6.90 6.26 -7.23
C VAL A 165 5.51 6.88 -7.32
N GLY A 166 4.83 7.01 -6.19
CA GLY A 166 3.47 7.55 -6.13
C GLY A 166 3.41 8.90 -5.46
N HIS A 167 2.77 9.88 -6.12
CA HIS A 167 2.47 11.16 -5.51
C HIS A 167 1.04 11.21 -5.02
N SER A 168 0.82 11.75 -3.80
CA SER A 168 -0.53 11.91 -3.26
C SER A 168 -1.27 10.56 -3.21
N MET A 169 -2.51 10.48 -3.66
CA MET A 169 -3.26 9.22 -3.81
C MET A 169 -2.51 8.15 -4.63
N GLY A 170 -1.60 8.54 -5.53
CA GLY A 170 -0.78 7.58 -6.28
C GLY A 170 0.05 6.68 -5.39
N GLY A 171 0.48 7.16 -4.21
CA GLY A 171 1.18 6.36 -3.22
C GLY A 171 0.30 5.27 -2.58
N GLU A 172 -0.98 5.56 -2.35
CA GLU A 172 -1.95 4.56 -1.90
C GLU A 172 -2.25 3.53 -2.99
N THR A 173 -2.39 4.00 -4.24
CA THR A 173 -2.62 3.13 -5.41
C THR A 173 -1.50 2.11 -5.60
N ILE A 174 -0.23 2.51 -5.48
CA ILE A 174 0.89 1.57 -5.65
C ILE A 174 1.02 0.59 -4.47
N ARG A 175 0.59 0.98 -3.27
CA ARG A 175 0.47 0.06 -2.13
C ARG A 175 -0.63 -0.98 -2.36
N MET A 176 -1.79 -0.56 -2.89
CA MET A 176 -2.87 -1.47 -3.28
C MET A 176 -2.39 -2.45 -4.37
N LEU A 177 -1.68 -1.95 -5.40
CA LEU A 177 -1.12 -2.81 -6.44
C LEU A 177 -0.15 -3.86 -5.85
N ALA A 178 0.76 -3.45 -4.96
CA ALA A 178 1.70 -4.36 -4.30
C ALA A 178 0.96 -5.44 -3.51
N GLN A 179 -0.06 -5.07 -2.74
CA GLN A 179 -0.88 -6.02 -1.99
C GLN A 179 -1.54 -7.05 -2.90
N LEU A 180 -2.11 -6.61 -4.03
CA LEU A 180 -2.80 -7.50 -4.96
C LEU A 180 -1.81 -8.40 -5.72
N LEU A 181 -0.66 -7.89 -6.14
CA LEU A 181 0.38 -8.69 -6.80
C LEU A 181 0.93 -9.79 -5.89
N GLU A 182 1.23 -9.44 -4.63
CA GLU A 182 1.87 -10.35 -3.69
C GLU A 182 0.91 -11.36 -3.07
N ASN A 183 -0.31 -10.92 -2.73
CA ASN A 183 -1.23 -11.72 -1.93
C ASN A 183 -2.52 -12.08 -2.68
N GLY A 184 -2.79 -11.41 -3.80
CA GLY A 184 -4.06 -11.51 -4.49
C GLY A 184 -5.23 -11.06 -3.61
N ASP A 185 -6.43 -11.55 -3.93
CA ASP A 185 -7.61 -11.30 -3.13
C ASP A 185 -8.45 -12.57 -2.96
N ALA A 186 -8.84 -12.87 -1.73
CA ALA A 186 -9.55 -14.11 -1.40
C ALA A 186 -10.99 -14.11 -1.92
N ASP A 187 -11.68 -12.96 -1.88
CA ASP A 187 -13.05 -12.86 -2.33
C ASP A 187 -13.14 -12.93 -3.84
N GLU A 188 -12.15 -12.37 -4.57
CA GLU A 188 -12.03 -12.52 -6.01
C GLU A 188 -11.76 -13.98 -6.41
N ARG A 189 -10.85 -14.66 -5.71
CA ARG A 189 -10.60 -16.09 -5.95
C ARG A 189 -11.86 -16.93 -5.73
N ASN A 190 -12.64 -16.62 -4.69
CA ASN A 190 -13.87 -17.34 -4.38
C ASN A 190 -15.03 -17.04 -5.35
N ALA A 191 -15.10 -15.83 -5.87
CA ALA A 191 -16.16 -15.40 -6.80
C ALA A 191 -15.89 -15.81 -8.25
N SER A 192 -14.63 -16.05 -8.61
CA SER A 192 -14.23 -16.43 -9.95
C SER A 192 -14.40 -17.93 -10.19
N ARG A 193 -14.82 -18.28 -11.41
CA ARG A 193 -14.88 -19.68 -11.84
C ARG A 193 -13.53 -20.09 -12.44
N ASP A 194 -13.28 -21.41 -12.50
CA ASP A 194 -12.05 -21.96 -13.07
C ASP A 194 -11.61 -21.25 -14.36
N GLY A 195 -10.44 -20.61 -14.31
CA GLY A 195 -9.82 -19.91 -15.44
C GLY A 195 -10.36 -18.52 -15.79
N ASP A 196 -11.31 -17.98 -15.01
CA ASP A 196 -11.87 -16.62 -15.22
C ASP A 196 -11.49 -15.67 -14.07
N ILE A 197 -10.20 -15.64 -13.71
CA ILE A 197 -9.65 -14.72 -12.72
C ILE A 197 -8.43 -14.01 -13.31
N SER A 198 -8.34 -12.70 -13.08
CA SER A 198 -7.12 -11.96 -13.42
C SER A 198 -5.93 -12.47 -12.60
N PRO A 199 -4.74 -12.66 -13.21
CA PRO A 199 -3.54 -13.01 -12.46
C PRO A 199 -3.24 -12.07 -11.29
N LEU A 200 -3.64 -10.80 -11.38
CA LEU A 200 -3.53 -9.81 -10.31
C LEU A 200 -4.14 -10.29 -8.97
N PHE A 201 -5.24 -11.07 -9.03
CA PHE A 201 -5.96 -11.50 -7.84
C PHE A 201 -5.55 -12.88 -7.33
N THR A 202 -4.62 -13.56 -8.03
CA THR A 202 -4.16 -14.90 -7.63
C THR A 202 -3.13 -14.88 -6.51
N GLY A 203 -2.33 -13.81 -6.41
CA GLY A 203 -1.16 -13.72 -5.53
C GLY A 203 0.07 -14.42 -6.13
N GLU A 204 0.08 -14.66 -7.44
CA GLU A 204 1.18 -15.34 -8.15
C GLU A 204 2.10 -14.37 -8.91
N CYS A 205 1.81 -13.05 -8.88
CA CYS A 205 2.59 -12.01 -9.57
C CYS A 205 3.64 -11.38 -8.63
N ARG A 206 4.35 -12.20 -7.86
CA ARG A 206 5.32 -11.77 -6.86
C ARG A 206 6.60 -11.23 -7.48
N HIS A 207 7.32 -10.42 -6.70
CA HIS A 207 8.68 -9.92 -7.01
C HIS A 207 8.80 -8.96 -8.20
N TRP A 208 7.70 -8.39 -8.70
CA TRP A 208 7.76 -7.36 -9.74
C TRP A 208 8.27 -6.02 -9.22
N ILE A 209 8.08 -5.75 -7.94
CA ILE A 209 8.37 -4.45 -7.35
C ILE A 209 9.64 -4.53 -6.52
N GLU A 210 10.66 -3.78 -6.90
CA GLU A 210 11.88 -3.62 -6.10
C GLU A 210 11.68 -2.60 -4.98
N SER A 211 11.02 -1.47 -5.29
CA SER A 211 10.74 -0.46 -4.28
C SER A 211 9.48 0.33 -4.52
N ILE A 212 8.90 0.81 -3.44
CA ILE A 212 7.82 1.79 -3.40
C ILE A 212 8.35 3.06 -2.74
N THR A 213 8.21 4.19 -3.44
CA THR A 213 8.48 5.52 -2.86
C THR A 213 7.22 6.37 -2.91
N THR A 214 6.83 6.93 -1.78
CA THR A 214 5.66 7.80 -1.68
C THR A 214 6.07 9.25 -1.48
N LEU A 215 5.45 10.15 -2.24
CA LEU A 215 5.70 11.58 -2.21
C LEU A 215 4.42 12.29 -1.75
N CYS A 216 4.43 12.88 -0.56
CA CYS A 216 3.28 13.59 0.02
C CYS A 216 1.98 12.75 0.01
N THR A 217 2.08 11.46 0.19
CA THR A 217 0.95 10.52 0.16
C THR A 217 0.15 10.61 1.46
N PRO A 218 -1.18 10.74 1.40
CA PRO A 218 -2.03 10.74 2.59
C PRO A 218 -2.23 9.31 3.13
N HIS A 219 -1.19 8.67 3.64
CA HIS A 219 -1.25 7.29 4.15
C HIS A 219 -2.35 7.05 5.19
N ASP A 220 -2.67 8.07 5.97
CA ASP A 220 -3.77 8.07 6.94
C ASP A 220 -4.94 8.94 6.49
N GLY A 221 -5.04 9.23 5.19
CA GLY A 221 -6.01 10.14 4.61
C GLY A 221 -5.71 11.61 4.85
N SER A 222 -6.65 12.46 4.42
CA SER A 222 -6.60 13.91 4.61
C SER A 222 -7.74 14.37 5.52
N GLN A 223 -7.40 15.08 6.57
CA GLN A 223 -8.38 15.68 7.48
C GLN A 223 -9.24 16.81 6.85
N TYR A 224 -8.85 17.27 5.66
CA TYR A 224 -9.62 18.26 4.91
C TYR A 224 -10.77 17.64 4.14
N ASP A 225 -10.69 16.35 3.83
CA ASP A 225 -11.63 15.63 2.98
C ASP A 225 -13.02 15.51 3.63
N THR A 226 -13.13 15.11 4.87
CA THR A 226 -14.39 14.82 5.57
C THR A 226 -15.44 15.93 5.57
N LYS A 227 -15.08 17.18 5.29
CA LYS A 227 -16.02 18.31 5.28
C LYS A 227 -16.16 19.05 3.96
N VAL A 228 -15.16 18.95 3.09
CA VAL A 228 -15.13 19.73 1.85
C VAL A 228 -15.76 19.00 0.69
N TYR A 229 -15.68 17.68 0.70
CA TYR A 229 -16.18 16.84 -0.38
C TYR A 229 -17.63 16.37 -0.22
N GLN A 230 -18.43 17.03 0.60
CA GLN A 230 -19.88 16.84 0.57
C GLN A 230 -20.48 17.11 -0.82
N ASN A 231 -19.64 17.61 -1.77
CA ASN A 231 -20.05 17.86 -3.15
C ASN A 231 -18.85 17.72 -4.10
N ILE A 232 -18.78 16.61 -4.84
CA ILE A 232 -17.76 16.36 -5.87
C ILE A 232 -17.67 17.51 -6.89
N GLY A 233 -18.76 18.26 -7.08
CA GLY A 233 -18.76 19.44 -7.95
C GLY A 233 -17.82 20.53 -7.44
N ASP A 234 -17.71 20.71 -6.13
CA ASP A 234 -16.80 21.70 -5.53
C ASP A 234 -15.34 21.23 -5.66
N LEU A 235 -15.09 19.92 -5.48
CA LEU A 235 -13.76 19.31 -5.66
C LEU A 235 -13.31 19.37 -7.13
N ALA A 236 -14.19 19.01 -8.04
CA ALA A 236 -13.90 19.09 -9.48
C ALA A 236 -13.67 20.54 -9.92
N GLN A 237 -14.42 21.52 -9.38
CA GLN A 237 -14.17 22.96 -9.63
C GLN A 237 -12.83 23.42 -9.05
N TYR A 238 -12.45 22.90 -7.89
CA TYR A 238 -11.16 23.16 -7.26
C TYR A 238 -10.00 22.63 -8.13
N ALA A 239 -10.08 21.38 -8.57
CA ALA A 239 -9.09 20.79 -9.48
C ALA A 239 -9.02 21.51 -10.83
N MET A 240 -10.18 21.89 -11.39
CA MET A 240 -10.27 22.71 -12.61
C MET A 240 -9.68 24.10 -12.42
N GLY A 241 -9.85 24.69 -11.23
CA GLY A 241 -9.22 25.96 -10.87
C GLY A 241 -7.70 25.86 -10.82
N ILE A 242 -7.16 24.78 -10.28
CA ILE A 242 -5.72 24.51 -10.26
C ILE A 242 -5.20 24.37 -11.70
N ILE A 243 -5.80 23.53 -12.50
CA ILE A 243 -5.39 23.29 -13.90
C ILE A 243 -5.53 24.58 -14.72
N GLY A 244 -6.62 25.31 -14.55
CA GLY A 244 -6.86 26.59 -15.23
C GLY A 244 -5.89 27.68 -14.84
N SER A 245 -5.44 27.71 -13.57
CA SER A 245 -4.44 28.68 -13.10
C SER A 245 -3.04 28.41 -13.67
N VAL A 246 -2.74 27.13 -13.97
CA VAL A 246 -1.47 26.71 -14.61
C VAL A 246 -1.50 27.00 -16.11
N ALA A 247 -2.62 26.71 -16.77
CA ALA A 247 -2.75 26.81 -18.23
C ALA A 247 -2.89 28.25 -18.76
N GLY A 248 -3.04 29.24 -17.87
CA GLY A 248 -3.39 30.61 -18.28
C GLY A 248 -4.86 30.74 -18.73
N ALA A 249 -5.37 31.97 -18.83
CA ALA A 249 -6.79 32.31 -18.97
C ALA A 249 -7.50 31.84 -20.26
N ASN A 250 -6.91 31.02 -21.11
CA ASN A 250 -7.48 30.56 -22.39
C ASN A 250 -7.91 29.08 -22.38
N VAL A 251 -8.39 28.56 -21.25
CA VAL A 251 -9.01 27.23 -21.22
C VAL A 251 -10.35 27.31 -21.97
N ASN A 252 -10.33 26.92 -23.22
CA ASN A 252 -11.51 26.78 -24.05
C ASN A 252 -12.12 25.39 -23.80
N GLU A 253 -13.44 25.31 -23.59
CA GLU A 253 -14.19 24.07 -23.36
C GLU A 253 -13.92 22.96 -24.41
N ASN A 254 -13.45 23.34 -25.60
CA ASN A 254 -13.14 22.39 -26.67
C ASN A 254 -11.70 21.82 -26.59
N ASN A 255 -10.79 22.44 -25.81
CA ASN A 255 -9.40 22.04 -25.70
C ASN A 255 -9.05 21.39 -24.34
N PHE A 256 -9.95 21.43 -23.38
CA PHE A 256 -9.79 20.77 -22.10
C PHE A 256 -10.25 19.31 -22.23
N GLY A 257 -9.37 18.37 -22.03
CA GLY A 257 -9.57 16.98 -22.37
C GLY A 257 -9.32 15.97 -21.26
N LEU A 258 -9.46 16.34 -19.95
CA LEU A 258 -9.32 15.36 -18.89
C LEU A 258 -10.40 14.28 -19.04
N ASP A 259 -9.99 13.05 -19.33
CA ASP A 259 -10.84 11.88 -19.30
C ASP A 259 -10.90 11.37 -17.85
N PHE A 260 -12.10 11.30 -17.27
CA PHE A 260 -12.31 10.81 -15.92
C PHE A 260 -12.14 9.29 -15.80
N LYS A 261 -12.02 8.58 -16.91
CA LYS A 261 -11.77 7.13 -16.97
C LYS A 261 -12.71 6.32 -16.04
N LEU A 262 -13.99 6.66 -16.11
CA LEU A 262 -15.06 5.99 -15.37
C LEU A 262 -15.82 5.03 -16.30
N ASP A 263 -15.08 4.25 -17.08
CA ASP A 263 -15.61 3.32 -18.10
C ASP A 263 -16.47 2.24 -17.45
N GLN A 264 -16.03 1.71 -16.30
CA GLN A 264 -16.74 0.72 -15.51
C GLN A 264 -18.14 1.22 -15.08
N TRP A 265 -18.30 2.53 -14.89
CA TRP A 265 -19.56 3.18 -14.56
C TRP A 265 -20.36 3.63 -15.79
N GLY A 266 -19.90 3.31 -17.01
CA GLY A 266 -20.52 3.73 -18.26
C GLY A 266 -20.43 5.25 -18.53
N LEU A 267 -19.56 5.95 -17.83
CA LEU A 267 -19.37 7.40 -17.94
C LEU A 267 -18.26 7.76 -18.95
N VAL A 268 -18.28 7.13 -20.11
CA VAL A 268 -17.35 7.38 -21.22
C VAL A 268 -17.80 8.59 -22.02
N ARG A 269 -16.85 9.50 -22.37
CA ARG A 269 -17.15 10.62 -23.28
C ARG A 269 -17.52 10.10 -24.67
N GLN A 270 -18.65 10.56 -25.20
CA GLN A 270 -19.09 10.18 -26.53
C GLN A 270 -18.33 10.98 -27.62
N PRO A 271 -18.15 10.43 -28.85
CA PRO A 271 -17.35 11.08 -29.90
C PRO A 271 -17.80 12.51 -30.25
N ASP A 272 -19.11 12.77 -30.23
CA ASP A 272 -19.70 14.08 -30.56
C ASP A 272 -20.11 14.89 -29.33
N GLU A 273 -19.75 14.44 -28.13
CA GLU A 273 -20.09 15.08 -26.86
C GLU A 273 -19.12 16.22 -26.57
N SER A 274 -19.65 17.43 -26.31
CA SER A 274 -18.80 18.52 -25.81
C SER A 274 -18.21 18.16 -24.42
N TYR A 275 -17.02 18.68 -24.10
CA TYR A 275 -16.42 18.43 -22.80
C TYR A 275 -17.32 18.91 -21.65
N SER A 276 -17.95 20.06 -21.80
CA SER A 276 -18.89 20.60 -20.80
C SER A 276 -20.09 19.68 -20.57
N SER A 277 -20.62 19.02 -21.61
CA SER A 277 -21.71 18.05 -21.49
C SER A 277 -21.23 16.79 -20.73
N TYR A 278 -20.09 16.24 -21.14
CA TYR A 278 -19.45 15.10 -20.48
C TYR A 278 -19.17 15.40 -19.00
N PHE A 279 -18.48 16.50 -18.72
CA PHE A 279 -18.18 16.95 -17.36
C PHE A 279 -19.44 17.08 -16.51
N ASN A 280 -20.49 17.75 -17.03
CA ASN A 280 -21.77 17.87 -16.31
C ASN A 280 -22.42 16.51 -16.06
N ARG A 281 -22.31 15.56 -16.98
CA ARG A 281 -22.83 14.20 -16.82
C ARG A 281 -22.07 13.44 -15.74
N VAL A 282 -20.75 13.57 -15.68
CA VAL A 282 -19.91 12.97 -14.65
C VAL A 282 -20.23 13.55 -13.28
N ILE A 283 -20.14 14.87 -13.08
CA ILE A 283 -20.33 15.49 -11.77
C ILE A 283 -21.74 15.37 -11.20
N ASN A 284 -22.76 15.18 -12.07
CA ASN A 284 -24.13 14.96 -11.62
C ASN A 284 -24.53 13.46 -11.61
N SER A 285 -23.57 12.56 -11.80
CA SER A 285 -23.82 11.13 -11.70
C SER A 285 -24.18 10.73 -10.28
N LYS A 286 -24.96 9.66 -10.17
CA LYS A 286 -25.36 9.10 -8.88
C LYS A 286 -24.24 8.33 -8.20
N ILE A 287 -23.15 7.98 -8.90
CA ILE A 287 -22.02 7.27 -8.31
C ILE A 287 -21.49 8.00 -7.07
N TRP A 288 -21.47 9.34 -7.08
CA TRP A 288 -21.01 10.19 -5.99
C TRP A 288 -21.88 10.15 -4.71
N THR A 289 -23.02 9.50 -4.76
CA THR A 289 -23.96 9.41 -3.62
C THR A 289 -24.41 7.99 -3.32
N GLN A 290 -24.18 7.05 -4.22
CA GLN A 290 -24.66 5.66 -4.09
C GLN A 290 -23.52 4.63 -4.07
N HIS A 291 -22.33 5.02 -4.51
CA HIS A 291 -21.17 4.14 -4.64
C HIS A 291 -19.90 4.86 -4.15
N THR A 292 -20.01 5.61 -3.07
CA THR A 292 -18.90 6.42 -2.52
C THR A 292 -17.74 5.56 -2.04
N ASP A 293 -18.02 4.33 -1.61
CA ASP A 293 -17.02 3.42 -1.04
C ASP A 293 -16.03 2.89 -2.08
N ASP A 294 -16.35 3.07 -3.37
CA ASP A 294 -15.50 2.67 -4.49
C ASP A 294 -15.03 3.89 -5.33
N LEU A 295 -14.76 4.97 -4.65
CA LEU A 295 -14.26 6.21 -5.25
C LEU A 295 -13.16 6.82 -4.37
N SER A 296 -12.32 7.63 -4.99
CA SER A 296 -11.22 8.34 -4.33
C SER A 296 -11.63 9.14 -3.10
N VAL A 297 -12.86 9.63 -3.03
CA VAL A 297 -13.38 10.37 -1.88
C VAL A 297 -13.46 9.53 -0.61
N TYR A 298 -13.69 8.23 -0.72
CA TYR A 298 -13.66 7.32 0.41
C TYR A 298 -12.21 6.98 0.81
N ASP A 299 -11.40 6.61 -0.15
CA ASP A 299 -10.01 6.20 0.11
C ASP A 299 -9.17 7.29 0.75
N LEU A 300 -9.43 8.55 0.37
CA LEU A 300 -8.73 9.73 0.90
C LEU A 300 -9.30 10.25 2.22
N ASP A 301 -10.48 9.79 2.64
CA ASP A 301 -11.00 10.06 3.97
C ASP A 301 -10.15 9.34 5.03
N VAL A 302 -10.01 9.94 6.21
CA VAL A 302 -9.15 9.37 7.27
C VAL A 302 -9.61 7.99 7.75
N ASP A 303 -10.93 7.73 7.74
CA ASP A 303 -11.47 6.42 8.12
C ASP A 303 -11.31 5.40 6.99
N GLY A 304 -11.48 5.83 5.72
CA GLY A 304 -11.25 5.00 4.54
C GLY A 304 -9.77 4.61 4.40
N ALA A 305 -8.86 5.56 4.60
CA ALA A 305 -7.43 5.29 4.60
C ALA A 305 -7.01 4.31 5.72
N ALA A 306 -7.66 4.36 6.89
CA ALA A 306 -7.42 3.38 7.95
C ALA A 306 -7.87 1.96 7.54
N VAL A 307 -8.94 1.83 6.75
CA VAL A 307 -9.34 0.54 6.16
C VAL A 307 -8.29 0.06 5.16
N LEU A 308 -7.82 0.95 4.27
CA LEU A 308 -6.75 0.64 3.32
C LEU A 308 -5.48 0.18 4.04
N ASN A 309 -5.07 0.83 5.12
CA ASN A 309 -3.88 0.47 5.91
C ASN A 309 -3.99 -0.92 6.55
N GLY A 310 -5.18 -1.33 6.94
CA GLY A 310 -5.44 -2.69 7.44
C GLY A 310 -5.32 -3.76 6.36
N TYR A 311 -5.57 -3.41 5.10
CA TYR A 311 -5.55 -4.32 3.95
C TYR A 311 -4.20 -4.30 3.22
N ALA A 312 -3.74 -3.14 2.75
CA ALA A 312 -2.54 -2.98 1.93
C ALA A 312 -1.30 -2.74 2.82
N LYS A 313 -0.74 -3.81 3.34
CA LYS A 313 0.44 -3.81 4.21
C LYS A 313 1.75 -3.75 3.43
N ALA A 314 2.83 -3.36 4.12
CA ALA A 314 4.17 -3.45 3.56
C ALA A 314 4.56 -4.92 3.34
N GLN A 315 5.01 -5.25 2.13
CA GLN A 315 5.44 -6.60 1.73
C GLN A 315 6.92 -6.80 2.10
N ASP A 316 7.28 -7.99 2.56
CA ASP A 316 8.59 -8.28 3.14
C ASP A 316 9.76 -8.26 2.13
N ASP A 317 9.47 -8.28 0.83
CA ASP A 317 10.44 -8.30 -0.27
C ASP A 317 10.51 -6.99 -1.07
N ILE A 318 9.86 -5.92 -0.59
CA ILE A 318 9.82 -4.60 -1.22
C ILE A 318 10.48 -3.57 -0.29
N TYR A 319 11.33 -2.70 -0.85
CA TYR A 319 11.85 -1.52 -0.14
C TYR A 319 10.81 -0.39 -0.13
N TYR A 320 10.54 0.18 1.05
CA TYR A 320 9.58 1.27 1.21
C TYR A 320 10.26 2.55 1.64
N PHE A 321 9.96 3.64 0.91
CA PHE A 321 10.47 4.98 1.19
C PHE A 321 9.35 6.00 1.19
N SER A 322 9.50 7.06 1.99
CA SER A 322 8.55 8.17 2.02
C SER A 322 9.24 9.52 2.11
N VAL A 323 8.64 10.50 1.45
CA VAL A 323 9.02 11.92 1.46
C VAL A 323 7.78 12.73 1.78
N ALA A 324 7.86 13.59 2.80
CA ALA A 324 6.81 14.52 3.15
C ALA A 324 7.14 15.93 2.67
N CYS A 325 6.13 16.78 2.54
CA CYS A 325 6.29 18.22 2.30
C CYS A 325 5.61 19.01 3.42
N SER A 326 6.13 20.20 3.70
CA SER A 326 5.48 21.18 4.57
C SER A 326 5.62 22.58 4.01
N ASN A 327 4.51 23.29 3.89
CA ASN A 327 4.53 24.72 3.56
C ASN A 327 3.75 25.53 4.60
N THR A 328 3.93 25.17 5.86
CA THR A 328 3.32 25.83 7.02
C THR A 328 4.37 26.20 8.06
N HIS A 329 3.99 27.09 8.97
CA HIS A 329 4.79 27.43 10.15
C HIS A 329 3.90 27.45 11.39
N ARG A 330 4.50 27.12 12.54
CA ARG A 330 3.80 27.16 13.82
C ARG A 330 3.68 28.59 14.33
N ASP A 331 2.45 29.07 14.54
CA ASP A 331 2.18 30.35 15.17
C ASP A 331 2.56 30.29 16.66
N PRO A 332 3.45 31.16 17.14
CA PRO A 332 3.92 31.13 18.53
C PRO A 332 2.86 31.51 19.57
N LEU A 333 1.78 32.18 19.18
CA LEU A 333 0.72 32.63 20.09
C LEU A 333 -0.34 31.54 20.28
N THR A 334 -0.78 30.92 19.22
CA THR A 334 -1.85 29.93 19.24
C THR A 334 -1.36 28.49 19.26
N GLY A 335 -0.13 28.26 18.79
CA GLY A 335 0.44 26.95 18.57
C GLY A 335 -0.08 26.24 17.32
N HIS A 336 -1.03 26.84 16.60
CA HIS A 336 -1.57 26.34 15.33
C HIS A 336 -0.55 26.43 14.21
N TYR A 337 -0.76 25.68 13.13
CA TYR A 337 0.04 25.81 11.93
C TYR A 337 -0.68 26.68 10.90
N LEU A 338 0.01 27.68 10.38
CA LEU A 338 -0.48 28.61 9.39
C LEU A 338 0.28 28.45 8.07
N PRO A 339 -0.39 28.63 6.91
CA PRO A 339 0.28 28.54 5.62
C PRO A 339 1.37 29.62 5.47
N ASN A 340 2.49 29.26 4.88
CA ASN A 340 3.54 30.19 4.49
C ASN A 340 3.08 31.07 3.31
N ALA A 341 3.70 32.24 3.14
CA ALA A 341 3.40 33.15 2.04
C ALA A 341 3.70 32.54 0.64
N SER A 342 4.55 31.51 0.58
CA SER A 342 4.89 30.76 -0.63
C SER A 342 3.86 29.67 -0.99
N MET A 343 2.89 29.39 -0.13
CA MET A 343 1.88 28.38 -0.40
C MET A 343 1.00 28.79 -1.58
N ASN A 344 0.68 27.83 -2.43
CA ASN A 344 -0.27 28.03 -3.52
C ASN A 344 -1.59 28.63 -2.99
N PRO A 345 -2.06 29.77 -3.55
CA PRO A 345 -3.27 30.44 -3.08
C PRO A 345 -4.52 29.53 -3.01
N MET A 346 -4.62 28.54 -3.87
CA MET A 346 -5.72 27.58 -3.87
C MET A 346 -5.74 26.70 -2.61
N MET A 347 -4.58 26.50 -1.97
CA MET A 347 -4.45 25.64 -0.78
C MET A 347 -4.49 26.40 0.55
N LEU A 348 -4.55 27.74 0.54
CA LEU A 348 -4.56 28.54 1.76
C LEU A 348 -5.72 28.16 2.70
N LYS A 349 -6.91 27.92 2.13
CA LYS A 349 -8.11 27.58 2.92
C LYS A 349 -7.99 26.20 3.55
N SER A 350 -7.58 25.19 2.80
CA SER A 350 -7.39 23.82 3.29
C SER A 350 -6.28 23.77 4.33
N SER A 351 -5.14 24.36 4.04
CA SER A 351 -4.01 24.43 4.96
C SER A 351 -4.36 25.11 6.28
N THR A 352 -5.07 26.24 6.24
CA THR A 352 -5.51 26.95 7.46
C THR A 352 -6.48 26.10 8.29
N TYR A 353 -7.40 25.39 7.65
CA TYR A 353 -8.31 24.48 8.32
C TYR A 353 -7.55 23.34 9.00
N MET A 354 -6.69 22.65 8.25
CA MET A 354 -5.90 21.54 8.74
C MET A 354 -4.97 21.95 9.89
N GLY A 355 -4.41 23.15 9.82
CA GLY A 355 -3.46 23.67 10.81
C GLY A 355 -4.01 23.90 12.21
N SER A 356 -5.32 23.69 12.43
CA SER A 356 -5.97 23.89 13.73
C SER A 356 -7.11 22.90 14.01
N HIS A 357 -7.46 22.04 13.04
CA HIS A 357 -8.58 21.13 13.17
C HIS A 357 -8.25 19.96 14.12
N VAL A 358 -9.21 19.59 14.95
CA VAL A 358 -9.20 18.40 15.79
C VAL A 358 -10.54 17.67 15.69
N ASN A 359 -10.50 16.34 15.75
CA ASN A 359 -11.69 15.51 15.80
C ASN A 359 -11.46 14.33 16.76
N TYR A 360 -12.36 14.13 17.70
CA TYR A 360 -12.33 13.04 18.68
C TYR A 360 -13.68 12.30 18.70
N ALA A 361 -14.38 12.25 17.58
CA ALA A 361 -15.66 11.56 17.47
C ALA A 361 -15.46 10.04 17.65
N VAL A 362 -16.29 9.44 18.50
CA VAL A 362 -16.23 7.98 18.76
C VAL A 362 -16.53 7.19 17.49
N GLY A 363 -15.68 6.22 17.19
CA GLY A 363 -15.81 5.38 16.00
C GLY A 363 -15.13 5.96 14.75
N HIS A 364 -14.39 7.04 14.89
CA HIS A 364 -13.63 7.69 13.83
C HIS A 364 -12.16 7.82 14.23
N VAL A 365 -11.28 7.98 13.24
CA VAL A 365 -9.87 8.29 13.47
C VAL A 365 -9.75 9.61 14.24
N ASN A 366 -8.89 9.61 15.26
CA ASN A 366 -8.65 10.81 16.07
C ASN A 366 -7.73 11.79 15.35
N ILE A 367 -8.24 13.00 15.08
CA ILE A 367 -7.43 14.10 14.56
C ILE A 367 -6.89 14.92 15.73
N THR A 368 -5.60 14.87 15.97
CA THR A 368 -4.89 15.53 17.05
C THR A 368 -4.02 16.69 16.54
N PRO A 369 -3.39 17.52 17.40
CA PRO A 369 -2.44 18.54 16.96
C PRO A 369 -1.23 18.03 16.15
N GLU A 370 -0.92 16.76 16.21
CA GLU A 370 0.12 16.14 15.38
C GLU A 370 -0.19 16.15 13.89
N TRP A 371 -1.46 16.32 13.53
CA TRP A 371 -1.92 16.42 12.16
C TRP A 371 -1.84 17.84 11.56
N TRP A 372 -1.50 18.86 12.35
CA TRP A 372 -1.64 20.25 11.94
C TRP A 372 -0.60 20.72 10.93
N GLU A 373 0.64 20.23 11.03
CA GLU A 373 1.66 20.54 10.03
C GLU A 373 1.29 19.90 8.69
N ASN A 374 1.27 20.70 7.59
CA ASN A 374 0.74 20.24 6.33
C ASN A 374 1.37 20.93 5.11
N ASP A 375 1.16 20.31 3.95
CA ASP A 375 1.58 20.82 2.65
C ASP A 375 0.45 21.54 1.87
N GLY A 376 -0.66 21.79 2.53
CA GLY A 376 -1.86 22.39 1.96
C GLY A 376 -3.05 21.45 1.84
N ILE A 377 -2.82 20.15 1.66
CA ILE A 377 -3.86 19.10 1.52
C ILE A 377 -3.58 17.87 2.40
N VAL A 378 -2.30 17.54 2.62
CA VAL A 378 -1.89 16.36 3.39
C VAL A 378 -1.08 16.79 4.60
N SER A 379 -1.34 16.19 5.76
CA SER A 379 -0.54 16.42 6.96
C SER A 379 0.82 15.71 6.85
N VAL A 380 1.86 16.32 7.42
CA VAL A 380 3.20 15.72 7.47
C VAL A 380 3.14 14.34 8.15
N ARG A 381 2.35 14.21 9.24
CA ARG A 381 2.15 12.93 9.94
C ARG A 381 1.65 11.84 8.99
N SER A 382 0.61 12.13 8.23
CA SER A 382 0.03 11.20 7.26
C SER A 382 1.01 10.88 6.11
N ALA A 383 1.88 11.82 5.72
CA ALA A 383 2.81 11.63 4.61
C ALA A 383 4.05 10.80 4.96
N ILE A 384 4.37 10.63 6.23
CA ILE A 384 5.57 9.90 6.66
C ILE A 384 5.41 8.39 6.48
N ARG A 385 4.27 7.83 6.86
CA ARG A 385 3.95 6.40 6.78
C ARG A 385 2.49 6.13 7.16
N PRO A 386 1.96 4.92 6.94
CA PRO A 386 0.71 4.49 7.56
C PRO A 386 0.85 4.40 9.10
N HIS A 387 -0.08 5.04 9.83
CA HIS A 387 -0.15 4.97 11.30
C HIS A 387 -1.46 4.31 11.75
N GLU A 388 -2.59 4.81 11.23
CA GLU A 388 -3.91 4.37 11.64
C GLU A 388 -4.21 2.96 11.12
N ASN A 389 -4.54 2.04 12.01
CA ASN A 389 -4.82 0.63 11.69
C ASN A 389 -3.69 -0.09 10.92
N SER A 390 -2.44 0.38 11.04
CA SER A 390 -1.26 -0.21 10.40
C SER A 390 -0.41 -0.97 11.40
N THR A 391 0.11 -2.11 10.95
CA THR A 391 1.12 -2.92 11.66
C THR A 391 2.49 -2.85 10.98
N ASP A 392 2.66 -1.97 9.99
CA ASP A 392 3.88 -1.85 9.22
C ASP A 392 5.06 -1.41 10.09
N LYS A 393 6.20 -2.02 9.87
CA LYS A 393 7.46 -1.63 10.49
C LYS A 393 7.96 -0.32 9.88
N TYR A 394 8.65 0.51 10.66
CA TYR A 394 9.12 1.80 10.18
C TYR A 394 10.46 2.22 10.77
N ASN A 395 11.17 3.10 10.07
CA ASN A 395 12.41 3.74 10.45
C ASN A 395 12.31 5.25 10.19
N GLU A 396 11.87 6.01 11.18
CA GLU A 396 11.75 7.48 11.11
C GLU A 396 13.11 8.18 11.11
N ASN A 397 14.16 7.49 11.51
CA ASN A 397 15.53 8.01 11.57
C ASN A 397 16.35 7.67 10.32
N TYR A 398 15.72 7.20 9.24
CA TYR A 398 16.44 6.87 8.01
C TYR A 398 17.18 8.10 7.48
N GLY A 399 16.46 9.17 7.18
CA GLY A 399 17.05 10.45 6.79
C GLY A 399 17.80 10.41 5.45
N VAL A 400 18.25 11.57 5.01
CA VAL A 400 19.15 11.75 3.85
C VAL A 400 20.58 11.27 4.12
N GLY A 401 21.41 11.21 3.10
CA GLY A 401 22.86 10.96 3.24
C GLY A 401 23.60 12.08 3.95
N ALA A 402 24.88 11.89 4.23
CA ALA A 402 25.73 12.88 4.89
C ALA A 402 25.91 14.18 4.07
N ASP A 403 25.68 14.11 2.76
CA ASP A 403 25.70 15.23 1.80
C ASP A 403 24.35 15.95 1.69
N GLY A 404 23.34 15.53 2.47
CA GLY A 404 21.99 16.08 2.42
C GLY A 404 21.12 15.60 1.26
N LYS A 405 21.56 14.56 0.52
CA LYS A 405 20.86 14.00 -0.64
C LYS A 405 20.14 12.71 -0.30
N MET A 406 19.10 12.39 -1.08
CA MET A 406 18.45 11.07 -1.03
C MET A 406 19.47 10.00 -1.39
N THR A 407 19.65 9.03 -0.50
CA THR A 407 20.70 8.01 -0.64
C THR A 407 20.21 6.66 -0.11
N PHE A 408 20.41 5.59 -0.87
CA PHE A 408 20.20 4.24 -0.36
C PHE A 408 21.29 3.88 0.64
N LYS A 409 20.92 3.46 1.84
CA LYS A 409 21.86 3.17 2.93
C LYS A 409 22.08 1.69 3.09
N ALA A 410 23.33 1.30 3.28
CA ALA A 410 23.67 -0.09 3.59
C ALA A 410 22.91 -0.55 4.85
N GLY A 411 22.30 -1.73 4.76
CA GLY A 411 21.48 -2.29 5.85
C GLY A 411 20.01 -1.83 5.84
N THR A 412 19.56 -1.08 4.82
CA THR A 412 18.14 -0.84 4.58
C THR A 412 17.43 -2.18 4.44
N LYS A 413 16.31 -2.34 5.16
CA LYS A 413 15.53 -3.58 5.16
C LYS A 413 14.29 -3.43 4.29
N MET A 414 13.94 -4.51 3.58
CA MET A 414 12.64 -4.68 2.93
C MET A 414 11.53 -4.82 3.98
N GLY A 415 10.27 -4.57 3.63
CA GLY A 415 9.14 -4.60 4.55
C GLY A 415 9.13 -3.51 5.62
N VAL A 416 9.95 -2.48 5.47
CA VAL A 416 10.11 -1.40 6.45
C VAL A 416 9.97 -0.04 5.77
N TRP A 417 9.06 0.80 6.25
CA TRP A 417 8.95 2.19 5.81
C TRP A 417 10.15 3.00 6.28
N ASN A 418 10.90 3.58 5.35
CA ASN A 418 12.07 4.40 5.59
C ASN A 418 11.74 5.85 5.25
N TYR A 419 11.59 6.69 6.27
CA TYR A 419 11.33 8.12 6.09
C TYR A 419 12.60 8.86 5.69
N ILE A 420 12.64 9.41 4.47
CA ILE A 420 13.83 10.06 3.91
C ILE A 420 13.94 11.50 4.40
N GLU A 421 12.97 12.36 4.08
CA GLU A 421 13.02 13.77 4.43
C GLU A 421 11.65 14.45 4.40
N LYS A 422 11.60 15.62 5.03
CA LYS A 422 10.54 16.61 4.86
C LYS A 422 11.08 17.77 4.07
N ILE A 423 10.50 18.05 2.90
CA ILE A 423 10.88 19.17 2.05
C ILE A 423 10.13 20.41 2.54
N GLU A 424 10.86 21.31 3.21
CA GLU A 424 10.30 22.54 3.76
C GLU A 424 10.00 23.59 2.68
N GLY A 425 8.95 24.39 2.89
CA GLY A 425 8.55 25.45 1.97
C GLY A 425 7.96 24.99 0.66
N THR A 426 7.67 23.68 0.54
CA THR A 426 7.08 23.04 -0.64
C THR A 426 5.66 22.60 -0.34
N ASP A 427 4.69 23.04 -1.12
CA ASP A 427 3.32 22.57 -1.03
C ASP A 427 3.06 21.35 -1.91
N HIS A 428 1.89 20.77 -1.74
CA HIS A 428 1.50 19.50 -2.34
C HIS A 428 1.68 19.44 -3.87
N ILE A 429 1.30 20.50 -4.57
CA ILE A 429 1.36 20.57 -6.04
C ILE A 429 2.78 20.91 -6.51
N ASN A 430 3.47 21.74 -5.76
CA ASN A 430 4.86 22.09 -6.08
C ASN A 430 5.78 20.87 -6.02
N MET A 431 5.43 19.81 -5.25
CA MET A 431 6.22 18.58 -5.22
C MET A 431 6.32 17.88 -6.57
N VAL A 432 5.35 18.03 -7.44
CA VAL A 432 5.39 17.46 -8.81
C VAL A 432 5.70 18.48 -9.89
N GLY A 433 6.16 19.67 -9.50
CA GLY A 433 6.63 20.70 -10.44
C GLY A 433 5.54 21.51 -11.12
N GLN A 434 4.33 21.48 -10.58
CA GLN A 434 3.27 22.32 -11.08
C GLN A 434 3.32 23.70 -10.41
N MET A 435 3.49 24.77 -11.18
CA MET A 435 3.20 26.18 -10.86
C MET A 435 4.31 27.13 -10.41
N GLN A 436 5.57 26.79 -10.17
CA GLN A 436 6.57 27.82 -9.86
C GLN A 436 7.92 27.65 -10.59
N LYS A 437 8.32 28.66 -11.37
CA LYS A 437 9.64 28.69 -12.04
C LYS A 437 10.83 28.62 -11.06
N SER A 438 10.69 29.16 -9.84
CA SER A 438 11.79 29.23 -8.85
C SER A 438 12.04 27.90 -8.13
N THR A 439 11.04 27.01 -8.06
CA THR A 439 11.17 25.68 -7.43
C THR A 439 11.55 24.60 -8.43
N HIS A 440 11.51 24.90 -9.72
CA HIS A 440 11.64 23.91 -10.79
C HIS A 440 13.02 23.23 -10.79
N ALA A 441 14.11 24.01 -10.69
CA ALA A 441 15.46 23.47 -10.65
C ALA A 441 15.73 22.62 -9.39
N MET A 442 15.26 23.09 -8.22
CA MET A 442 15.35 22.32 -6.97
C MET A 442 14.61 20.98 -7.09
N LEU A 443 13.43 21.01 -7.68
CA LEU A 443 12.61 19.82 -7.83
C LEU A 443 13.22 18.82 -8.80
N GLN A 444 13.70 19.28 -9.96
CA GLN A 444 14.43 18.42 -10.89
C GLN A 444 15.61 17.76 -10.20
N ALA A 445 16.40 18.50 -9.41
CA ALA A 445 17.50 17.94 -8.62
C ALA A 445 17.00 16.85 -7.65
N LYS A 446 15.87 17.04 -6.97
CA LYS A 446 15.29 16.04 -6.08
C LYS A 446 14.83 14.77 -6.82
N PHE A 447 14.28 14.88 -8.01
CA PHE A 447 13.94 13.71 -8.82
C PHE A 447 15.17 12.99 -9.36
N PHE A 448 16.25 13.70 -9.67
CA PHE A 448 17.53 13.07 -9.99
C PHE A 448 18.14 12.35 -8.78
N GLU A 449 18.11 12.98 -7.60
CA GLU A 449 18.55 12.32 -6.35
C GLU A 449 17.77 11.04 -6.10
N LEU A 450 16.43 11.08 -6.26
CA LEU A 450 15.57 9.93 -6.12
C LEU A 450 15.91 8.84 -7.15
N ALA A 451 15.96 9.17 -8.43
CA ALA A 451 16.28 8.20 -9.48
C ALA A 451 17.66 7.55 -9.26
N LYS A 452 18.66 8.34 -8.86
CA LYS A 452 19.99 7.83 -8.49
C LYS A 452 19.95 6.92 -7.27
N MET A 453 19.17 7.27 -6.24
CA MET A 453 18.97 6.43 -5.06
C MET A 453 18.35 5.09 -5.45
N LEU A 454 17.28 5.10 -6.23
CA LEU A 454 16.59 3.90 -6.70
C LEU A 454 17.50 3.00 -7.54
N ASN A 455 18.25 3.58 -8.48
CA ASN A 455 19.23 2.85 -9.28
C ASN A 455 20.37 2.27 -8.45
N SER A 456 20.69 2.83 -7.29
CA SER A 456 21.74 2.36 -6.38
C SER A 456 21.28 1.25 -5.43
N ILE A 457 20.02 0.88 -5.44
CA ILE A 457 19.54 -0.30 -4.70
C ILE A 457 20.25 -1.52 -5.30
N PRO A 458 20.93 -2.33 -4.49
CA PRO A 458 21.66 -3.48 -5.00
C PRO A 458 20.75 -4.37 -5.83
N VAL A 459 21.19 -4.75 -7.03
CA VAL A 459 20.52 -5.82 -7.77
C VAL A 459 20.55 -7.03 -6.86
N SER A 460 19.40 -7.46 -6.41
CA SER A 460 19.26 -8.78 -5.84
C SER A 460 19.71 -9.72 -6.95
N SER A 461 20.97 -10.16 -6.91
CA SER A 461 21.40 -11.18 -7.86
C SER A 461 20.40 -12.32 -7.75
N SER A 462 20.18 -13.06 -8.82
CA SER A 462 19.39 -14.31 -8.77
C SER A 462 19.96 -15.33 -7.75
N SER A 463 21.10 -15.03 -7.13
CA SER A 463 21.63 -15.65 -5.92
C SER A 463 21.04 -15.09 -4.60
N ASP A 464 20.34 -13.94 -4.62
CA ASP A 464 19.50 -13.40 -3.53
C ASP A 464 18.01 -13.59 -3.81
N ALA A 465 17.64 -14.25 -4.91
CA ALA A 465 16.37 -14.90 -5.06
C ALA A 465 16.17 -15.75 -3.80
N HIS A 466 15.25 -15.34 -2.94
CA HIS A 466 14.83 -16.01 -1.72
C HIS A 466 15.85 -17.07 -1.28
N ILE A 467 16.88 -16.66 -0.52
CA ILE A 467 17.79 -17.63 0.09
C ILE A 467 16.90 -18.43 1.03
N CYS A 468 16.27 -19.45 0.45
CA CYS A 468 15.41 -20.35 1.18
C CYS A 468 16.26 -20.94 2.31
N PRO A 469 16.08 -20.53 3.57
CA PRO A 469 16.76 -21.13 4.71
C PRO A 469 16.62 -22.64 4.72
N GLY A 470 15.54 -23.14 4.09
CA GLY A 470 15.26 -24.55 3.86
C GLY A 470 15.96 -25.16 2.65
N ALA A 471 16.68 -24.42 1.79
CA ALA A 471 17.30 -24.93 0.56
C ALA A 471 18.26 -26.13 0.75
N ARG A 472 18.78 -26.32 1.97
CA ARG A 472 19.57 -27.48 2.34
C ARG A 472 18.79 -28.79 2.42
N PHE A 473 17.46 -28.73 2.47
CA PHE A 473 16.59 -29.88 2.57
C PHE A 473 16.11 -30.28 1.19
N ALA A 474 16.46 -31.50 0.76
CA ALA A 474 16.13 -32.01 -0.57
C ALA A 474 14.61 -32.18 -0.82
N ASP A 475 13.83 -32.23 0.25
CA ASP A 475 12.39 -32.38 0.24
C ASP A 475 11.65 -31.08 0.64
N MET A 476 12.35 -29.93 0.59
CA MET A 476 11.70 -28.63 0.76
C MET A 476 10.69 -28.42 -0.38
N PRO A 477 9.43 -28.07 -0.09
CA PRO A 477 8.45 -27.76 -1.12
C PRO A 477 8.95 -26.66 -2.07
N ALA A 478 8.45 -26.63 -3.30
CA ALA A 478 8.73 -25.53 -4.20
C ALA A 478 8.23 -24.20 -3.62
N TYR A 479 8.88 -23.11 -3.94
CA TYR A 479 8.51 -21.78 -3.43
C TYR A 479 7.04 -21.41 -3.71
N THR A 480 6.50 -21.88 -4.82
CA THR A 480 5.09 -21.70 -5.21
C THR A 480 4.08 -22.56 -4.43
N GLU A 481 4.56 -23.47 -3.59
CA GLU A 481 3.65 -24.30 -2.79
C GLU A 481 3.30 -23.58 -1.47
N TRP A 482 2.02 -23.61 -1.09
CA TRP A 482 1.49 -23.00 0.14
C TRP A 482 2.26 -23.38 1.42
N SER A 483 2.93 -24.52 1.40
CA SER A 483 3.68 -25.09 2.53
C SER A 483 5.10 -24.55 2.66
N HIS A 484 5.63 -23.88 1.63
CA HIS A 484 7.01 -23.40 1.59
C HIS A 484 7.24 -22.29 2.63
N GLU A 485 6.43 -21.26 2.59
CA GLU A 485 6.60 -20.04 3.39
C GLU A 485 6.65 -20.33 4.90
N GLY A 486 5.68 -21.12 5.40
CA GLY A 486 5.65 -21.48 6.82
C GLY A 486 6.86 -22.28 7.29
N LEU A 487 7.34 -23.22 6.46
CA LEU A 487 8.54 -24.00 6.73
C LEU A 487 9.77 -23.12 6.75
N ASP A 488 9.90 -22.26 5.75
CA ASP A 488 11.02 -21.36 5.60
C ASP A 488 11.13 -20.35 6.74
N TYR A 489 9.99 -19.74 7.10
CA TYR A 489 9.88 -18.88 8.28
C TYR A 489 10.36 -19.57 9.56
N CYS A 490 9.87 -20.77 9.83
CA CYS A 490 10.23 -21.51 11.04
C CYS A 490 11.71 -21.94 11.05
N ILE A 491 12.28 -22.25 9.89
CA ILE A 491 13.71 -22.59 9.75
C ILE A 491 14.57 -21.35 9.98
N GLN A 492 14.22 -20.22 9.33
CA GLN A 492 14.94 -18.96 9.43
C GLN A 492 15.01 -18.44 10.86
N ASN A 493 13.91 -18.57 11.60
CA ASN A 493 13.80 -18.11 12.99
C ASN A 493 14.26 -19.16 14.00
N GLY A 494 14.82 -20.29 13.56
CA GLY A 494 15.32 -21.35 14.46
C GLY A 494 14.23 -22.08 15.24
N ILE A 495 12.97 -21.94 14.83
CA ILE A 495 11.80 -22.55 15.47
C ILE A 495 11.68 -24.02 15.08
N MET A 496 11.99 -24.35 13.84
CA MET A 496 11.92 -25.71 13.30
C MET A 496 13.25 -26.14 12.69
N SER A 497 13.65 -27.37 12.94
CA SER A 497 14.79 -28.00 12.30
C SER A 497 14.38 -29.20 11.43
N GLY A 498 15.30 -29.67 10.57
CA GLY A 498 15.08 -30.87 9.76
C GLY A 498 14.88 -32.14 10.60
N THR A 499 14.22 -33.12 10.03
CA THR A 499 14.16 -34.49 10.57
C THR A 499 15.48 -35.23 10.37
N SER A 500 16.32 -34.72 9.45
CA SER A 500 17.70 -35.11 9.23
C SER A 500 18.51 -33.92 8.76
N ALA A 501 19.79 -34.10 8.45
CA ALA A 501 20.63 -33.06 7.86
C ALA A 501 20.13 -32.55 6.51
N THR A 502 19.37 -33.37 5.76
CA THR A 502 18.96 -33.10 4.38
C THR A 502 17.45 -33.23 4.12
N THR A 503 16.64 -33.45 5.16
CA THR A 503 15.18 -33.60 5.03
C THR A 503 14.44 -32.79 6.08
N ILE A 504 13.37 -32.09 5.65
CA ILE A 504 12.44 -31.36 6.52
C ILE A 504 11.12 -32.15 6.77
N ALA A 505 10.82 -33.11 5.92
CA ALA A 505 9.62 -33.96 5.94
C ALA A 505 8.30 -33.17 5.98
N PRO A 506 7.97 -32.32 4.99
CA PRO A 506 6.81 -31.43 5.02
C PRO A 506 5.48 -32.15 5.25
N ASN A 507 5.32 -33.33 4.66
CA ASN A 507 4.14 -34.16 4.76
C ASN A 507 4.17 -35.14 5.96
N GLY A 508 5.27 -35.15 6.71
CA GLY A 508 5.38 -35.93 7.95
C GLY A 508 4.48 -35.33 9.03
N VAL A 509 3.93 -36.20 9.90
CA VAL A 509 3.10 -35.75 11.02
C VAL A 509 3.96 -35.09 12.11
N THR A 510 3.41 -34.09 12.78
CA THR A 510 4.04 -33.46 13.94
C THR A 510 3.63 -34.18 15.21
N THR A 511 4.62 -34.49 16.09
CA THR A 511 4.32 -35.05 17.39
C THR A 511 4.07 -33.96 18.43
N ARG A 512 3.48 -34.32 19.57
CA ARG A 512 3.25 -33.42 20.70
C ARG A 512 4.56 -32.81 21.21
N ALA A 513 5.62 -33.60 21.31
CA ALA A 513 6.94 -33.10 21.73
C ALA A 513 7.53 -32.13 20.71
N GLN A 514 7.37 -32.38 19.41
CA GLN A 514 7.88 -31.49 18.37
C GLN A 514 7.18 -30.13 18.40
N LEU A 515 5.86 -30.06 18.58
CA LEU A 515 5.15 -28.79 18.71
C LEU A 515 5.64 -28.01 19.94
N VAL A 516 5.80 -28.69 21.07
CA VAL A 516 6.26 -28.05 22.29
C VAL A 516 7.71 -27.53 22.17
N GLU A 517 8.57 -28.29 21.49
CA GLU A 517 9.94 -27.85 21.19
C GLU A 517 9.96 -26.61 20.31
N MET A 518 9.09 -26.54 19.29
CA MET A 518 8.98 -25.34 18.45
C MET A 518 8.58 -24.10 19.24
N LEU A 519 7.62 -24.21 20.15
CA LEU A 519 7.22 -23.10 21.03
C LEU A 519 8.30 -22.76 22.07
N TYR A 520 9.06 -23.73 22.51
CA TYR A 520 10.19 -23.54 23.42
C TYR A 520 11.32 -22.77 22.73
N CYS A 521 11.68 -23.16 21.50
CA CYS A 521 12.65 -22.43 20.67
C CYS A 521 12.17 -21.00 20.37
N GLN A 522 10.89 -20.81 20.06
CA GLN A 522 10.29 -19.50 19.81
C GLN A 522 10.38 -18.59 21.06
N ALA A 523 10.35 -19.17 22.25
CA ALA A 523 10.49 -18.47 23.54
C ALA A 523 11.94 -18.27 24.00
N ASP A 524 12.94 -18.44 23.13
CA ASP A 524 14.38 -18.38 23.48
C ASP A 524 14.84 -19.44 24.52
N SER A 525 14.20 -20.60 24.51
CA SER A 525 14.58 -21.78 25.31
C SER A 525 14.80 -21.52 26.82
N PRO A 526 13.81 -20.94 27.52
CA PRO A 526 13.94 -20.56 28.93
C PRO A 526 14.00 -21.78 29.83
N LYS A 527 14.87 -21.78 30.84
CA LYS A 527 15.02 -22.91 31.76
C LYS A 527 13.81 -23.07 32.66
N ALA A 528 13.29 -24.30 32.75
CA ALA A 528 12.31 -24.67 33.75
C ALA A 528 12.95 -24.66 35.17
N THR A 529 12.16 -24.24 36.15
CA THR A 529 12.62 -24.22 37.57
C THR A 529 12.39 -25.57 38.27
N LYS A 530 11.52 -26.40 37.71
CA LYS A 530 11.19 -27.74 38.25
C LYS A 530 10.88 -28.74 37.13
N ALA A 531 11.14 -30.00 37.41
CA ALA A 531 10.74 -31.08 36.51
C ALA A 531 9.21 -31.26 36.50
N SER A 532 8.66 -31.63 35.35
CA SER A 532 7.26 -32.04 35.21
C SER A 532 6.98 -33.38 35.91
N PRO A 533 5.70 -33.73 36.17
CA PRO A 533 5.35 -35.02 36.77
C PRO A 533 5.42 -36.18 35.78
N PHE A 534 5.79 -35.95 34.52
CA PHE A 534 5.73 -36.95 33.46
C PHE A 534 6.90 -37.94 33.54
N THR A 535 6.60 -39.23 33.49
CA THR A 535 7.59 -40.30 33.62
C THR A 535 7.97 -40.95 32.29
N ASP A 536 7.34 -40.55 31.21
CA ASP A 536 7.50 -41.04 29.82
C ASP A 536 8.39 -40.15 28.94
N LEU A 537 9.14 -39.23 29.55
CA LEU A 537 10.10 -38.38 28.84
C LEU A 537 11.43 -39.11 28.71
N THR A 538 11.69 -39.71 27.54
CA THR A 538 12.83 -40.60 27.30
C THR A 538 13.99 -39.95 26.56
N ASP A 539 13.71 -38.95 25.72
CA ASP A 539 14.71 -38.32 24.86
C ASP A 539 15.07 -36.92 25.32
N SER A 540 16.35 -36.65 25.37
CA SER A 540 16.90 -35.40 25.94
C SER A 540 16.54 -34.15 25.16
N TRP A 541 16.20 -34.28 23.86
CA TRP A 541 15.98 -33.11 23.01
C TRP A 541 14.66 -32.35 23.31
N TYR A 542 13.66 -32.99 23.93
CA TYR A 542 12.40 -32.33 24.29
C TYR A 542 12.16 -32.23 25.81
N VAL A 543 12.99 -32.83 26.65
CA VAL A 543 12.75 -32.88 28.12
C VAL A 543 12.65 -31.48 28.71
N ASP A 544 13.57 -30.58 28.36
CA ASP A 544 13.59 -29.23 28.90
C ASP A 544 12.37 -28.43 28.41
N ALA A 545 12.00 -28.56 27.14
CA ALA A 545 10.82 -27.92 26.57
C ALA A 545 9.53 -28.39 27.24
N VAL A 546 9.36 -29.69 27.44
CA VAL A 546 8.17 -30.26 28.11
C VAL A 546 8.09 -29.84 29.57
N ASN A 547 9.22 -29.82 30.29
CA ASN A 547 9.28 -29.33 31.68
C ASN A 547 8.86 -27.87 31.77
N TRP A 548 9.39 -27.00 30.90
CA TRP A 548 9.03 -25.59 30.82
C TRP A 548 7.56 -25.41 30.48
N ALA A 549 7.06 -26.09 29.43
CA ALA A 549 5.68 -25.96 28.99
C ALA A 549 4.68 -26.43 30.05
N ALA A 550 5.01 -27.49 30.80
CA ALA A 550 4.21 -27.96 31.93
C ALA A 550 4.23 -26.98 33.11
N GLU A 551 5.40 -26.42 33.42
CA GLU A 551 5.54 -25.39 34.47
C GLU A 551 4.73 -24.14 34.18
N LYS A 552 4.72 -23.71 32.92
CA LYS A 552 3.97 -22.53 32.45
C LYS A 552 2.48 -22.83 32.20
N GLY A 553 2.04 -24.07 32.28
CA GLY A 553 0.66 -24.44 31.99
C GLY A 553 0.31 -24.36 30.51
N VAL A 554 1.29 -24.41 29.62
CA VAL A 554 1.10 -24.47 28.16
C VAL A 554 0.56 -25.83 27.76
N VAL A 555 1.07 -26.89 28.40
CA VAL A 555 0.63 -28.26 28.15
C VAL A 555 0.15 -28.95 29.41
N SER A 556 -0.78 -29.89 29.21
CA SER A 556 -1.17 -30.91 30.17
C SER A 556 -0.77 -32.29 29.66
N GLY A 557 -0.58 -33.23 30.56
CA GLY A 557 -0.35 -34.62 30.20
C GLY A 557 -1.62 -35.26 29.60
N THR A 558 -1.44 -36.40 28.93
CA THR A 558 -2.54 -37.29 28.54
C THR A 558 -3.07 -38.05 29.77
N SER A 559 -2.26 -38.12 30.84
CA SER A 559 -2.64 -38.50 32.19
C SER A 559 -1.88 -37.69 33.23
N ALA A 560 -2.11 -37.99 34.51
CA ALA A 560 -1.39 -37.29 35.61
C ALA A 560 0.14 -37.49 35.55
N THR A 561 0.65 -38.52 34.93
CA THR A 561 2.06 -38.90 34.89
C THR A 561 2.60 -39.20 33.49
N THR A 562 1.80 -39.04 32.43
CA THR A 562 2.21 -39.27 31.05
C THR A 562 1.96 -38.04 30.18
N PHE A 563 2.93 -37.66 29.37
CA PHE A 563 2.84 -36.59 28.38
C PHE A 563 2.49 -37.09 26.99
N SER A 564 2.87 -38.34 26.70
CA SER A 564 2.79 -38.95 25.36
C SER A 564 3.55 -38.19 24.28
N PRO A 565 4.89 -38.03 24.42
CA PRO A 565 5.69 -37.14 23.56
C PRO A 565 5.65 -37.52 22.07
N ASN A 566 5.49 -38.79 21.77
CA ASN A 566 5.51 -39.33 20.40
C ASN A 566 4.12 -39.44 19.76
N ASP A 567 3.04 -39.17 20.51
CA ASP A 567 1.71 -39.13 19.93
C ASP A 567 1.60 -37.98 18.93
N VAL A 568 0.90 -38.23 17.82
CA VAL A 568 0.67 -37.20 16.78
C VAL A 568 -0.24 -36.12 17.34
N ILE A 569 0.08 -34.86 17.05
CA ILE A 569 -0.72 -33.71 17.48
C ILE A 569 -1.95 -33.56 16.57
N THR A 570 -3.13 -33.43 17.16
CA THR A 570 -4.34 -33.09 16.42
C THR A 570 -4.49 -31.58 16.24
N ARG A 571 -5.27 -31.15 15.23
CA ARG A 571 -5.51 -29.73 14.97
C ARG A 571 -6.15 -29.02 16.19
N GLN A 572 -7.08 -29.67 16.90
CA GLN A 572 -7.68 -29.13 18.13
C GLN A 572 -6.71 -29.06 19.30
N ASP A 573 -5.77 -30.01 19.42
CA ASP A 573 -4.76 -30.01 20.47
C ASP A 573 -3.70 -28.95 20.20
N MET A 574 -3.31 -28.77 18.94
CA MET A 574 -2.42 -27.67 18.52
C MET A 574 -3.04 -26.31 18.88
N ALA A 575 -4.30 -26.07 18.54
CA ALA A 575 -5.02 -24.86 18.93
C ALA A 575 -5.03 -24.65 20.45
N THR A 576 -5.23 -25.75 21.23
CA THR A 576 -5.26 -25.70 22.70
C THR A 576 -3.90 -25.31 23.28
N ILE A 577 -2.83 -25.85 22.74
CA ILE A 577 -1.46 -25.54 23.19
C ILE A 577 -1.11 -24.08 22.87
N LEU A 578 -1.43 -23.59 21.65
CA LEU A 578 -1.20 -22.19 21.26
C LEU A 578 -2.02 -21.20 22.10
N TYR A 579 -3.30 -21.52 22.34
CA TYR A 579 -4.16 -20.74 23.23
C TYR A 579 -3.59 -20.60 24.64
N ASN A 580 -3.14 -21.73 25.21
CA ASN A 580 -2.51 -21.72 26.54
C ASN A 580 -1.19 -20.95 26.53
N TYR A 581 -0.41 -21.05 25.47
CA TYR A 581 0.84 -20.28 25.33
C TYR A 581 0.55 -18.78 25.28
N ALA A 582 -0.37 -18.32 24.45
CA ALA A 582 -0.78 -16.93 24.39
C ALA A 582 -1.25 -16.41 25.76
N LYS A 583 -2.09 -17.17 26.44
CA LYS A 583 -2.65 -16.80 27.74
C LYS A 583 -1.65 -16.84 28.88
N ASN A 584 -0.85 -17.91 28.99
CA ASN A 584 -0.07 -18.20 30.21
C ASN A 584 1.40 -17.76 30.13
N VAL A 585 1.94 -17.60 28.94
CA VAL A 585 3.33 -17.18 28.70
C VAL A 585 3.40 -15.74 28.25
N LEU A 586 2.52 -15.35 27.31
CA LEU A 586 2.50 -14.01 26.75
C LEU A 586 1.56 -13.05 27.51
N ASP A 587 0.76 -13.56 28.45
CA ASP A 587 -0.22 -12.79 29.26
C ASP A 587 -1.20 -12.00 28.39
N LEU A 588 -1.61 -12.58 27.24
CA LEU A 588 -2.53 -11.95 26.29
C LEU A 588 -3.99 -12.26 26.65
N ASP A 589 -4.86 -11.30 26.32
CA ASP A 589 -6.29 -11.51 26.34
C ASP A 589 -6.72 -12.45 25.19
N VAL A 590 -7.41 -13.53 25.52
CA VAL A 590 -7.82 -14.59 24.58
C VAL A 590 -9.35 -14.68 24.49
N PHE A 591 -10.04 -13.53 24.56
CA PHE A 591 -11.50 -13.46 24.56
C PHE A 591 -12.12 -13.44 23.16
N ASP A 592 -11.35 -13.07 22.15
CA ASP A 592 -11.81 -13.01 20.76
C ASP A 592 -12.03 -14.42 20.21
N THR A 593 -13.25 -14.72 19.78
CA THR A 593 -13.64 -16.07 19.35
C THR A 593 -14.56 -16.03 18.13
N ALA A 594 -14.30 -16.93 17.17
CA ALA A 594 -15.16 -17.10 15.99
C ALA A 594 -16.33 -18.05 16.29
N ASP A 595 -17.44 -17.87 15.60
CA ASP A 595 -18.54 -18.86 15.63
C ASP A 595 -18.20 -20.05 14.75
N LEU A 596 -17.97 -21.20 15.37
CA LEU A 596 -17.67 -22.46 14.67
C LEU A 596 -18.90 -23.28 14.30
N THR A 597 -20.12 -22.87 14.68
CA THR A 597 -21.35 -23.68 14.46
C THR A 597 -21.70 -23.87 12.99
N GLY A 598 -21.17 -23.02 12.11
CA GLY A 598 -21.31 -23.13 10.65
C GLY A 598 -20.50 -24.26 10.02
N TYR A 599 -19.50 -24.82 10.71
CA TYR A 599 -18.72 -25.93 10.16
C TYR A 599 -19.43 -27.26 10.36
N PRO A 600 -19.54 -28.10 9.30
CA PRO A 600 -20.30 -29.35 9.35
C PRO A 600 -19.81 -30.34 10.40
N ASP A 601 -18.53 -30.29 10.74
CA ASP A 601 -17.87 -31.19 11.70
C ASP A 601 -17.65 -30.58 13.09
N TYR A 602 -18.27 -29.43 13.38
CA TYR A 602 -18.18 -28.76 14.70
C TYR A 602 -18.55 -29.72 15.86
N SER A 603 -19.52 -30.60 15.67
CA SER A 603 -19.92 -31.56 16.70
C SER A 603 -18.82 -32.56 17.08
N SER A 604 -17.77 -32.69 16.28
CA SER A 604 -16.61 -33.55 16.56
C SER A 604 -15.54 -32.88 17.41
N VAL A 605 -15.63 -31.56 17.62
CA VAL A 605 -14.72 -30.80 18.49
C VAL A 605 -14.94 -31.23 19.95
N SER A 606 -13.86 -31.62 20.61
CA SER A 606 -13.89 -31.98 22.02
C SER A 606 -14.21 -30.75 22.90
N ASP A 607 -14.93 -30.93 24.00
CA ASP A 607 -15.40 -29.84 24.86
C ASP A 607 -14.27 -28.93 25.34
N TYR A 608 -13.10 -29.49 25.72
CA TYR A 608 -11.94 -28.72 26.17
C TYR A 608 -11.33 -27.84 25.06
N ALA A 609 -11.51 -28.23 23.80
CA ALA A 609 -10.89 -27.57 22.67
C ALA A 609 -11.82 -26.54 21.98
N ARG A 610 -13.09 -26.43 22.37
CA ARG A 610 -14.04 -25.51 21.71
C ARG A 610 -13.60 -24.06 21.77
N THR A 611 -13.30 -23.56 22.95
CA THR A 611 -12.81 -22.17 23.12
C THR A 611 -11.45 -21.95 22.46
N PRO A 612 -10.43 -22.82 22.69
CA PRO A 612 -9.14 -22.67 22.00
C PRO A 612 -9.22 -22.69 20.48
N LEU A 613 -10.01 -23.61 19.90
CA LEU A 613 -10.15 -23.70 18.44
C LEU A 613 -10.90 -22.50 17.88
N SER A 614 -11.95 -22.04 18.58
CA SER A 614 -12.69 -20.82 18.21
C SER A 614 -11.79 -19.57 18.24
N TRP A 615 -10.94 -19.45 19.26
CA TRP A 615 -9.92 -18.41 19.33
C TRP A 615 -8.90 -18.53 18.19
N ALA A 616 -8.37 -19.71 17.92
CA ALA A 616 -7.37 -19.92 16.87
C ALA A 616 -7.93 -19.59 15.46
N VAL A 617 -9.21 -19.81 15.23
CA VAL A 617 -9.89 -19.43 13.99
C VAL A 617 -10.08 -17.90 13.95
N ALA A 618 -10.48 -17.27 15.04
CA ALA A 618 -10.63 -15.81 15.12
C ALA A 618 -9.31 -15.07 14.87
N GLN A 619 -8.18 -15.63 15.35
CA GLN A 619 -6.84 -15.06 15.13
C GLN A 619 -6.26 -15.44 13.75
N GLY A 620 -7.02 -16.09 12.88
CA GLY A 620 -6.54 -16.51 11.56
C GLY A 620 -5.40 -17.55 11.60
N LEU A 621 -5.25 -18.30 12.68
CA LEU A 621 -4.19 -19.32 12.82
C LEU A 621 -4.56 -20.63 12.12
N ILE A 622 -5.82 -21.02 12.25
CA ILE A 622 -6.35 -22.27 11.72
C ILE A 622 -7.53 -21.98 10.80
N TYR A 623 -7.35 -22.25 9.54
CA TYR A 623 -8.43 -22.23 8.55
C TYR A 623 -9.04 -23.63 8.38
N GLY A 624 -10.29 -23.69 7.92
CA GLY A 624 -10.92 -24.95 7.53
C GLY A 624 -10.16 -25.59 6.36
N ALA A 625 -10.26 -26.90 6.26
CA ALA A 625 -9.78 -27.65 5.10
C ALA A 625 -10.95 -27.89 4.14
N GLU A 626 -10.77 -27.49 2.89
CA GLU A 626 -11.77 -27.68 1.85
C GLU A 626 -11.67 -29.10 1.25
N SER A 627 -12.82 -29.73 1.07
CA SER A 627 -12.93 -31.03 0.38
C SER A 627 -13.03 -30.83 -1.14
N ALA A 628 -12.80 -31.86 -1.92
CA ALA A 628 -12.99 -31.85 -3.38
C ALA A 628 -14.42 -31.44 -3.83
N GLN A 629 -15.39 -31.40 -2.92
CA GLN A 629 -16.77 -30.97 -3.16
C GLN A 629 -17.05 -29.53 -2.68
N GLY A 630 -16.02 -28.74 -2.33
CA GLY A 630 -16.19 -27.37 -1.87
C GLY A 630 -16.71 -27.24 -0.42
N VAL A 631 -16.69 -28.32 0.36
CA VAL A 631 -17.14 -28.27 1.77
C VAL A 631 -15.96 -28.01 2.68
N VAL A 632 -15.98 -26.90 3.37
CA VAL A 632 -14.96 -26.51 4.35
C VAL A 632 -15.24 -27.14 5.71
N THR A 633 -14.25 -27.84 6.28
CA THR A 633 -14.34 -28.54 7.57
C THR A 633 -13.16 -28.16 8.47
N LEU A 634 -13.37 -28.14 9.79
CA LEU A 634 -12.33 -27.85 10.78
C LEU A 634 -11.30 -28.98 10.93
N GLN A 635 -11.73 -30.23 10.73
CA GLN A 635 -10.97 -31.46 10.97
C GLN A 635 -10.31 -31.46 12.36
N PRO A 636 -11.05 -31.25 13.46
CA PRO A 636 -10.46 -31.02 14.78
C PRO A 636 -9.60 -32.17 15.29
N LYS A 637 -9.96 -33.41 14.92
CA LYS A 637 -9.24 -34.66 15.26
C LYS A 637 -8.26 -35.09 14.16
N GLY A 638 -8.12 -34.33 13.10
CA GLY A 638 -7.15 -34.60 12.03
C GLY A 638 -5.72 -34.37 12.52
N ASP A 639 -4.80 -35.18 12.06
CA ASP A 639 -3.37 -35.06 12.33
C ASP A 639 -2.80 -33.83 11.64
N ALA A 640 -1.93 -33.10 12.32
CA ALA A 640 -1.24 -31.97 11.73
C ALA A 640 0.09 -32.41 11.09
N THR A 641 0.30 -32.09 9.82
CA THR A 641 1.61 -32.27 9.18
C THR A 641 2.61 -31.21 9.64
N ARG A 642 3.90 -31.44 9.41
CA ARG A 642 4.96 -30.48 9.74
C ARG A 642 4.77 -29.17 8.97
N ALA A 643 4.39 -29.22 7.71
CA ALA A 643 4.07 -28.03 6.91
C ALA A 643 2.86 -27.27 7.47
N GLN A 644 1.78 -27.96 7.85
CA GLN A 644 0.62 -27.34 8.48
C GLN A 644 0.97 -26.71 9.83
N THR A 645 1.78 -27.39 10.64
CA THR A 645 2.24 -26.88 11.93
C THR A 645 3.11 -25.62 11.72
N ALA A 646 4.02 -25.65 10.77
CA ALA A 646 4.88 -24.50 10.46
C ALA A 646 4.04 -23.28 10.01
N ALA A 647 3.07 -23.47 9.13
CA ALA A 647 2.17 -22.41 8.69
C ALA A 647 1.35 -21.81 9.84
N VAL A 648 0.88 -22.65 10.78
CA VAL A 648 0.14 -22.18 11.96
C VAL A 648 1.06 -21.41 12.93
N ILE A 649 2.28 -21.88 13.15
CA ILE A 649 3.26 -21.19 14.01
C ILE A 649 3.69 -19.86 13.38
N MET A 650 3.96 -19.82 12.07
CA MET A 650 4.26 -18.57 11.36
C MET A 650 3.15 -17.53 11.58
N ARG A 651 1.90 -17.92 11.33
CA ARG A 651 0.74 -17.03 11.56
C ARG A 651 0.61 -16.62 13.04
N PHE A 652 0.89 -17.53 13.95
CA PHE A 652 0.91 -17.20 15.38
C PHE A 652 1.95 -16.11 15.68
N CYS A 653 3.15 -16.23 15.13
CA CYS A 653 4.19 -15.21 15.30
C CYS A 653 3.87 -13.89 14.60
N GLN A 654 3.10 -13.91 13.51
CA GLN A 654 2.75 -12.69 12.75
C GLN A 654 1.50 -11.99 13.27
N ASN A 655 0.50 -12.75 13.75
CA ASN A 655 -0.82 -12.20 14.09
C ASN A 655 -1.01 -12.01 15.61
N VAL A 656 -0.26 -12.73 16.44
CA VAL A 656 -0.48 -12.80 17.90
C VAL A 656 0.70 -12.22 18.70
N LEU A 657 1.96 -12.37 18.20
CA LEU A 657 3.16 -11.81 18.82
C LEU A 657 3.45 -10.40 18.32
#